data_90ad5b97d5872f6b1003e43a2c2bcc1d
#
_entry.id   90ad5b97d5872f6b1003e43a2c2bcc1d
#
_cell.length_a   1.000
_cell.length_b   1.000
_cell.length_c   1.000
_cell.angle_alpha   90.00
_cell.angle_beta   90.00
_cell.angle_gamma   90.00
#
_symmetry.space_group_name_H-M   'P 1'
#
loop_
_entity.id
_entity.type
_entity.pdbx_description
1 polymer ?
#
loop_
_entity_poly.entity_id
_entity_poly.type
_entity_poly.pdbx_seq_one_letter_code
_entity_poly.pdbx_strand_id
1 'polypeptide(L)'
;MTTLLTVLRGLRSRALLSATTLAMMVLAVSGAVLGPMFQQASTQSYALTRLDETPDPVTALSWQAASAGTADLSSLVDGAREEAERVAPATYAAPQVYVVTDPLTRPKDGAQVRFLSRDDACATLDVEGRCPEAPGEVLVHVDDLKDQQIGGTVDTPRLGPLTIVGTYTTPDSTDDWLFPTLLASQPATPAGDPYRPGPFFVTEDAVASLPPGLWSPQLESRLLVPDTITEQQLDDLVTRTETVREDQRSFAGGVLVGTARGNALRSVVTEIRGQTDAARAALAPAVVSLVLVALAMILRLQLAAADLRGSELALAALRGVGRRRAWVLGLAEPWLLVLVSLPLGVLGGYAATRALAVAWLRDGTSLALPTGSLLGAVGVGVAMLVIAAAAIGRGLRETLGSRLTGTQRPQPSGRVVLVVELVVVLLAATLPLSVLGSDKDGLGAADLLLPVAAAVAGGLLMTRAVTAVAVWWTGRGAQRPLPVFVAARAVARRSQGTLVILPVCAAVAVAVFAVGTDSAASAWRASVAATTAPGVDVYESPRQLDETMHLTERLDPDGRYLMAVAEVAVPSAGEIVAVDSSRLDRVGDWPGQWLGGRTGAEAAALVAPAAPVLRLEGTTFRVAVDGAPPGAEAVLGLRTPVGRRSVDVAPGTDIAIDACSRGCFLTSIGVTGIEEDVTVSALTVDGESVGLDPVIAGPDAPWVTPAAARPLPVLVGVAEDGKLLDGTTLATASETLTVRPRGTAESLPLVGAAGILVDLASFVTQSDPAPILVVSYVAARADTPASLREELSRAGLTRSPGSDDIRRVLDRTAYAQALRLYLVVAAVLLLMALGGLLVSNAVQLPARRRDAASLRVVGVPRRSLVVASLAEYVVVLGSAAVAGLASGAAALAVLLPSLELGVVDDPRTPRVLPDPDVGRLVLVSAGVTAVLLLVAVLTAVSVVSRARAATLRETAG
;
A
#
# COMPACT_ATOMS: atom_id res chain seq x y z
N MET A 1 -11.67 53.52 22.03
CA MET A 1 -10.32 53.29 22.63
C MET A 1 -10.39 52.75 24.08
N THR A 2 -11.26 53.23 24.93
CA THR A 2 -11.36 52.77 26.33
C THR A 2 -11.74 51.29 26.51
N THR A 3 -12.65 50.74 25.67
CA THR A 3 -13.07 49.33 25.75
C THR A 3 -11.96 48.38 25.32
N LEU A 4 -11.20 48.68 24.26
CA LEU A 4 -10.10 47.88 23.78
C LEU A 4 -8.96 47.77 24.82
N LEU A 5 -8.62 48.91 25.46
CA LEU A 5 -7.62 48.94 26.53
C LEU A 5 -8.05 48.14 27.77
N THR A 6 -9.35 48.17 28.14
CA THR A 6 -9.85 47.31 29.22
C THR A 6 -9.79 45.83 28.91
N VAL A 7 -10.09 45.41 27.66
CA VAL A 7 -9.97 44.01 27.20
C VAL A 7 -8.52 43.55 27.21
N LEU A 8 -7.58 44.40 26.69
CA LEU A 8 -6.14 44.06 26.68
C LEU A 8 -5.55 43.94 28.10
N ARG A 9 -5.99 44.81 29.04
CA ARG A 9 -5.62 44.69 30.45
C ARG A 9 -6.18 43.42 31.09
N GLY A 10 -7.43 43.03 30.73
CA GLY A 10 -8.05 41.78 31.18
C GLY A 10 -7.30 40.53 30.67
N LEU A 11 -6.90 40.51 29.39
CA LEU A 11 -6.09 39.43 28.80
C LEU A 11 -4.73 39.32 29.50
N ARG A 12 -4.08 40.45 29.84
CA ARG A 12 -2.77 40.48 30.47
C ARG A 12 -2.82 40.06 31.94
N SER A 13 -3.91 40.35 32.65
CA SER A 13 -4.09 39.91 34.04
C SER A 13 -4.29 38.40 34.16
N ARG A 14 -4.74 37.73 33.08
CA ARG A 14 -4.98 36.28 33.00
C ARG A 14 -4.18 35.65 31.84
N ALA A 15 -2.96 36.13 31.64
CA ALA A 15 -2.13 35.81 30.48
C ALA A 15 -2.06 34.30 30.13
N LEU A 16 -1.89 33.45 31.16
CA LEU A 16 -1.79 32.01 30.96
C LEU A 16 -3.08 31.40 30.41
N LEU A 17 -4.23 31.78 31.00
CA LEU A 17 -5.55 31.29 30.51
C LEU A 17 -5.86 31.80 29.12
N SER A 18 -5.60 33.07 28.84
CA SER A 18 -5.84 33.68 27.54
C SER A 18 -4.90 33.09 26.46
N ALA A 19 -3.62 32.90 26.80
CA ALA A 19 -2.65 32.31 25.88
C ALA A 19 -2.99 30.83 25.51
N THR A 20 -3.37 30.05 26.50
CA THR A 20 -3.75 28.65 26.27
C THR A 20 -5.09 28.54 25.52
N THR A 21 -6.06 29.39 25.82
CA THR A 21 -7.30 29.45 25.04
C THR A 21 -7.03 29.82 23.59
N LEU A 22 -6.16 30.82 23.36
CA LEU A 22 -5.73 31.18 22.02
C LEU A 22 -5.03 30.02 21.31
N ALA A 23 -4.08 29.36 22.00
CA ALA A 23 -3.38 28.20 21.43
C ALA A 23 -4.35 27.08 21.03
N MET A 24 -5.34 26.76 21.87
CA MET A 24 -6.37 25.76 21.57
C MET A 24 -7.25 26.17 20.39
N MET A 25 -7.62 27.46 20.30
CA MET A 25 -8.38 27.99 19.18
C MET A 25 -7.58 27.94 17.88
N VAL A 26 -6.29 28.29 17.92
CA VAL A 26 -5.36 28.16 16.79
C VAL A 26 -5.25 26.72 16.35
N LEU A 27 -5.04 25.76 17.26
CA LEU A 27 -4.96 24.34 16.94
C LEU A 27 -6.26 23.79 16.33
N ALA A 28 -7.43 24.25 16.81
CA ALA A 28 -8.71 23.83 16.25
C ALA A 28 -8.89 24.33 14.79
N VAL A 29 -8.54 25.59 14.53
CA VAL A 29 -8.58 26.15 13.18
C VAL A 29 -7.52 25.51 12.28
N SER A 30 -6.30 25.30 12.80
CA SER A 30 -5.23 24.62 12.06
C SER A 30 -5.65 23.20 11.64
N GLY A 31 -6.30 22.47 12.55
CA GLY A 31 -6.83 21.12 12.23
C GLY A 31 -7.88 21.13 11.13
N ALA A 32 -8.81 22.10 11.19
CA ALA A 32 -9.85 22.25 10.16
C ALA A 32 -9.29 22.64 8.78
N VAL A 33 -8.15 23.33 8.75
CA VAL A 33 -7.45 23.71 7.50
C VAL A 33 -6.58 22.57 6.99
N LEU A 34 -5.86 21.88 7.89
CA LEU A 34 -4.94 20.79 7.58
C LEU A 34 -5.62 19.68 6.78
N GLY A 35 -6.79 19.23 7.22
CA GLY A 35 -7.47 18.08 6.62
C GLY A 35 -7.67 18.23 5.10
N PRO A 36 -8.49 19.21 4.65
CA PRO A 36 -8.74 19.39 3.21
C PRO A 36 -7.48 19.73 2.41
N MET A 37 -6.54 20.51 2.98
CA MET A 37 -5.27 20.83 2.31
C MET A 37 -4.40 19.59 2.12
N PHE A 38 -4.22 18.80 3.18
CA PHE A 38 -3.40 17.58 3.11
C PHE A 38 -4.02 16.55 2.19
N GLN A 39 -5.35 16.42 2.22
CA GLN A 39 -6.09 15.57 1.29
C GLN A 39 -5.80 15.96 -0.17
N GLN A 40 -5.95 17.22 -0.52
CA GLN A 40 -5.69 17.69 -1.89
C GLN A 40 -4.24 17.45 -2.29
N ALA A 41 -3.29 17.77 -1.41
CA ALA A 41 -1.86 17.59 -1.66
C ALA A 41 -1.49 16.10 -1.81
N SER A 42 -2.00 15.22 -0.94
CA SER A 42 -1.71 13.77 -1.00
C SER A 42 -2.33 13.11 -2.24
N THR A 43 -3.54 13.51 -2.62
CA THR A 43 -4.19 13.05 -3.84
C THR A 43 -3.40 13.44 -5.08
N GLN A 44 -3.00 14.70 -5.18
CA GLN A 44 -2.19 15.21 -6.29
C GLN A 44 -0.83 14.51 -6.35
N SER A 45 -0.15 14.40 -5.22
CA SER A 45 1.14 13.72 -5.13
C SER A 45 1.03 12.25 -5.58
N TYR A 46 0.00 11.54 -5.15
CA TYR A 46 -0.23 10.15 -5.54
C TYR A 46 -0.53 10.03 -7.04
N ALA A 47 -1.43 10.87 -7.57
CA ALA A 47 -1.78 10.85 -9.00
C ALA A 47 -0.56 11.09 -9.89
N LEU A 48 0.26 12.09 -9.56
CA LEU A 48 1.49 12.39 -10.31
C LEU A 48 2.52 11.27 -10.20
N THR A 49 2.71 10.71 -9.00
CA THR A 49 3.63 9.58 -8.80
C THR A 49 3.17 8.36 -9.57
N ARG A 50 1.87 8.04 -9.55
CA ARG A 50 1.33 6.87 -10.24
C ARG A 50 1.40 7.00 -11.76
N LEU A 51 1.14 8.20 -12.30
CA LEU A 51 1.29 8.47 -13.73
C LEU A 51 2.76 8.39 -14.18
N ASP A 52 3.68 8.89 -13.37
CA ASP A 52 5.13 8.91 -13.64
C ASP A 52 5.77 7.51 -13.51
N GLU A 53 5.28 6.68 -12.57
CA GLU A 53 5.72 5.29 -12.38
C GLU A 53 5.07 4.33 -13.40
N THR A 54 4.01 4.75 -14.09
CA THR A 54 3.36 3.93 -15.10
C THR A 54 4.20 3.92 -16.38
N PRO A 55 4.57 2.75 -16.91
CA PRO A 55 5.35 2.68 -18.14
C PRO A 55 4.67 3.43 -19.29
N ASP A 56 5.44 4.18 -20.05
CA ASP A 56 4.95 4.97 -21.18
C ASP A 56 4.03 4.19 -22.14
N PRO A 57 4.34 2.91 -22.50
CA PRO A 57 3.46 2.12 -23.35
C PRO A 57 2.03 1.97 -22.84
N VAL A 58 1.84 2.00 -21.51
CA VAL A 58 0.51 1.80 -20.89
C VAL A 58 -0.37 3.04 -21.03
N THR A 59 0.23 4.22 -21.12
CA THR A 59 -0.48 5.51 -21.21
C THR A 59 -0.41 6.15 -22.59
N ALA A 60 0.35 5.58 -23.52
CA ALA A 60 0.58 6.08 -24.86
C ALA A 60 -0.69 6.11 -25.72
N LEU A 61 -0.75 7.06 -26.63
CA LEU A 61 -1.68 7.06 -27.76
C LEU A 61 -0.97 6.48 -28.98
N SER A 62 -1.69 5.65 -29.74
CA SER A 62 -1.19 5.09 -30.99
C SER A 62 -2.25 5.15 -32.07
N TRP A 63 -1.81 5.42 -33.30
CA TRP A 63 -2.64 5.47 -34.50
C TRP A 63 -1.99 4.70 -35.61
N GLN A 64 -2.80 4.26 -36.55
CA GLN A 64 -2.39 3.69 -37.81
C GLN A 64 -3.01 4.50 -38.95
N ALA A 65 -2.20 4.89 -39.91
CA ALA A 65 -2.72 5.50 -41.14
C ALA A 65 -2.87 4.47 -42.24
N ALA A 66 -4.06 4.46 -42.89
CA ALA A 66 -4.35 3.64 -44.04
C ALA A 66 -4.51 4.50 -45.28
N SER A 67 -3.86 4.12 -46.37
CA SER A 67 -3.96 4.81 -47.65
C SER A 67 -5.34 4.65 -48.25
N ALA A 68 -5.89 5.72 -48.84
CA ALA A 68 -7.11 5.67 -49.67
C ALA A 68 -6.85 5.13 -51.09
N GLY A 69 -5.70 4.52 -51.38
CA GLY A 69 -5.41 3.73 -52.58
C GLY A 69 -4.52 4.39 -53.62
N THR A 70 -4.27 5.72 -53.61
CA THR A 70 -3.47 6.41 -54.63
C THR A 70 -2.45 7.42 -54.06
N ALA A 71 -2.39 7.57 -52.73
CA ALA A 71 -1.47 8.48 -52.11
C ALA A 71 -0.05 7.91 -52.08
N ASP A 72 0.96 8.71 -52.38
CA ASP A 72 2.35 8.36 -52.13
C ASP A 72 2.65 8.33 -50.62
N LEU A 73 3.69 7.61 -50.21
CA LEU A 73 4.00 7.38 -48.84
C LEU A 73 4.27 8.69 -48.06
N SER A 74 5.05 9.60 -48.66
CA SER A 74 5.42 10.86 -48.00
C SER A 74 4.21 11.75 -47.72
N SER A 75 3.29 11.90 -48.67
CA SER A 75 2.05 12.67 -48.48
C SER A 75 1.11 12.02 -47.47
N LEU A 76 1.11 10.69 -47.36
CA LEU A 76 0.34 9.97 -46.34
C LEU A 76 0.91 10.16 -44.94
N VAL A 77 2.24 10.09 -44.80
CA VAL A 77 2.96 10.33 -43.53
C VAL A 77 2.74 11.75 -43.04
N ASP A 78 2.91 12.75 -43.92
CA ASP A 78 2.76 14.15 -43.52
C ASP A 78 1.29 14.48 -43.15
N GLY A 79 0.35 14.01 -43.93
CA GLY A 79 -1.08 14.17 -43.63
C GLY A 79 -1.52 13.46 -42.35
N ALA A 80 -0.99 12.28 -42.08
CA ALA A 80 -1.28 11.52 -40.86
C ALA A 80 -0.68 12.21 -39.63
N ARG A 81 0.55 12.74 -39.74
CA ARG A 81 1.21 13.52 -38.69
C ARG A 81 0.41 14.77 -38.34
N GLU A 82 0.03 15.57 -39.34
CA GLU A 82 -0.77 16.79 -39.13
C GLU A 82 -2.13 16.49 -38.47
N GLU A 83 -2.80 15.39 -38.89
CA GLU A 83 -4.06 14.99 -38.28
C GLU A 83 -3.88 14.47 -36.86
N ALA A 84 -2.86 13.67 -36.59
CA ALA A 84 -2.57 13.16 -35.24
C ALA A 84 -2.22 14.30 -34.27
N GLU A 85 -1.42 15.29 -34.68
CA GLU A 85 -1.12 16.47 -33.90
C GLU A 85 -2.38 17.31 -33.58
N ARG A 86 -3.34 17.36 -34.52
CA ARG A 86 -4.59 18.08 -34.32
C ARG A 86 -5.50 17.41 -33.31
N VAL A 87 -5.51 16.07 -33.25
CA VAL A 87 -6.40 15.32 -32.36
C VAL A 87 -5.76 14.97 -31.01
N ALA A 88 -4.44 14.90 -30.94
CA ALA A 88 -3.73 14.59 -29.71
C ALA A 88 -4.02 15.67 -28.64
N PRO A 89 -4.36 15.27 -27.40
CA PRO A 89 -4.47 16.22 -26.29
C PRO A 89 -3.13 16.94 -26.05
N ALA A 90 -3.19 18.20 -25.60
CA ALA A 90 -2.00 19.01 -25.31
C ALA A 90 -1.06 18.42 -24.22
N THR A 91 -1.55 17.43 -23.48
CA THR A 91 -0.79 16.68 -22.47
C THR A 91 0.05 15.55 -23.08
N TYR A 92 -0.01 15.36 -24.39
CA TYR A 92 0.79 14.38 -25.10
C TYR A 92 1.91 15.05 -25.91
N ALA A 93 3.02 14.35 -26.06
CA ALA A 93 4.13 14.80 -26.89
C ALA A 93 3.72 14.81 -28.37
N ALA A 94 4.50 15.49 -29.22
CA ALA A 94 4.32 15.42 -30.66
C ALA A 94 4.39 13.95 -31.14
N PRO A 95 3.48 13.51 -32.02
CA PRO A 95 3.48 12.12 -32.48
C PRO A 95 4.78 11.74 -33.21
N GLN A 96 5.40 10.66 -32.76
CA GLN A 96 6.51 10.03 -33.47
C GLN A 96 5.96 9.14 -34.57
N VAL A 97 6.52 9.23 -35.78
CA VAL A 97 6.04 8.51 -36.95
C VAL A 97 7.08 7.52 -37.43
N TYR A 98 6.66 6.30 -37.69
CA TYR A 98 7.45 5.31 -38.39
C TYR A 98 6.56 4.51 -39.34
N VAL A 99 7.15 3.98 -40.41
CA VAL A 99 6.44 3.18 -41.40
C VAL A 99 6.83 1.72 -41.22
N VAL A 100 5.87 0.85 -41.08
CA VAL A 100 6.09 -0.59 -40.91
C VAL A 100 5.32 -1.38 -41.96
N THR A 101 5.93 -2.48 -42.43
CA THR A 101 5.24 -3.40 -43.29
C THR A 101 4.49 -4.49 -42.55
N ASP A 102 3.47 -5.06 -43.14
CA ASP A 102 2.94 -6.33 -42.71
C ASP A 102 4.03 -7.41 -42.72
N PRO A 103 3.91 -8.48 -41.91
CA PRO A 103 4.85 -9.57 -41.94
C PRO A 103 4.92 -10.24 -43.29
N LEU A 104 6.10 -10.22 -43.92
CA LEU A 104 6.36 -10.83 -45.22
C LEU A 104 7.12 -12.15 -45.05
N THR A 105 6.63 -13.24 -45.58
CA THR A 105 7.28 -14.54 -45.45
C THR A 105 8.49 -14.66 -46.39
N ARG A 106 9.67 -14.92 -45.83
CA ARG A 106 10.90 -15.17 -46.56
C ARG A 106 10.88 -16.58 -47.18
N PRO A 107 11.07 -16.71 -48.49
CA PRO A 107 10.89 -18.02 -49.17
C PRO A 107 11.93 -19.08 -48.72
N LYS A 108 13.11 -18.68 -48.26
CA LYS A 108 14.23 -19.57 -47.94
C LYS A 108 14.02 -20.39 -46.66
N ASP A 109 13.45 -19.81 -45.64
CA ASP A 109 13.35 -20.39 -44.30
C ASP A 109 12.00 -20.18 -43.61
N GLY A 110 11.02 -19.58 -44.31
CA GLY A 110 9.69 -19.32 -43.76
C GLY A 110 9.63 -18.20 -42.72
N ALA A 111 10.75 -17.51 -42.40
CA ALA A 111 10.77 -16.45 -41.44
C ALA A 111 9.90 -15.25 -41.84
N GLN A 112 9.18 -14.70 -40.89
CA GLN A 112 8.35 -13.51 -41.12
C GLN A 112 9.18 -12.24 -40.87
N VAL A 113 9.54 -11.56 -41.93
CA VAL A 113 10.33 -10.31 -41.93
C VAL A 113 9.37 -9.13 -42.02
N ARG A 114 9.67 -8.08 -41.25
CA ARG A 114 9.05 -6.75 -41.35
C ARG A 114 10.09 -5.75 -41.77
N PHE A 115 9.74 -4.81 -42.62
CA PHE A 115 10.55 -3.64 -42.91
C PHE A 115 10.02 -2.47 -42.07
N LEU A 116 10.95 -1.66 -41.56
CA LEU A 116 10.66 -0.48 -40.80
C LEU A 116 11.50 0.71 -41.30
N SER A 117 10.87 1.87 -41.43
CA SER A 117 11.55 3.11 -41.76
C SER A 117 11.14 4.18 -40.74
N ARG A 118 12.14 4.89 -40.19
CA ARG A 118 11.98 6.03 -39.31
C ARG A 118 13.18 6.96 -39.49
N ASP A 119 12.92 8.26 -39.69
CA ASP A 119 13.96 9.22 -40.04
C ASP A 119 15.08 9.35 -39.02
N ASP A 120 14.76 9.27 -37.73
CA ASP A 120 15.69 9.41 -36.62
C ASP A 120 16.15 8.07 -36.02
N ALA A 121 15.85 6.93 -36.69
CA ALA A 121 16.14 5.60 -36.15
C ALA A 121 17.60 5.46 -35.68
N CYS A 122 18.53 5.99 -36.43
CA CYS A 122 19.95 5.86 -36.16
C CYS A 122 20.49 6.83 -35.10
N ALA A 123 19.72 7.84 -34.75
CA ALA A 123 20.03 8.70 -33.63
C ALA A 123 19.51 8.12 -32.31
N THR A 124 18.54 7.19 -32.38
CA THR A 124 17.78 6.63 -31.26
C THR A 124 18.10 5.17 -30.97
N LEU A 125 18.82 4.49 -31.87
CA LEU A 125 19.26 3.10 -31.72
C LEU A 125 20.75 3.04 -31.46
N ASP A 126 21.22 2.04 -30.72
CA ASP A 126 22.64 1.69 -30.64
C ASP A 126 23.01 0.87 -31.88
N VAL A 127 23.77 1.50 -32.75
CA VAL A 127 24.11 0.99 -34.11
C VAL A 127 25.58 0.69 -34.21
N GLU A 128 25.91 -0.55 -34.59
CA GLU A 128 27.26 -0.94 -35.03
C GLU A 128 27.31 -0.93 -36.56
N GLY A 129 28.22 -0.18 -37.14
CA GLY A 129 28.34 0.04 -38.57
C GLY A 129 27.80 1.41 -38.99
N ARG A 130 26.95 1.47 -40.02
CA ARG A 130 26.27 2.70 -40.45
C ARG A 130 24.81 2.48 -40.82
N CYS A 131 24.10 3.57 -40.94
CA CYS A 131 22.70 3.55 -41.33
C CYS A 131 22.53 3.33 -42.85
N PRO A 132 21.34 2.79 -43.22
CA PRO A 132 20.98 2.72 -44.63
C PRO A 132 20.81 4.12 -45.24
N GLU A 133 21.49 4.40 -46.33
CA GLU A 133 21.36 5.65 -47.09
C GLU A 133 20.78 5.43 -48.51
N ALA A 134 20.76 4.18 -48.94
CA ALA A 134 20.23 3.80 -50.26
C ALA A 134 19.21 2.68 -50.17
N PRO A 135 18.22 2.57 -51.09
CA PRO A 135 17.17 1.56 -51.05
C PRO A 135 17.65 0.10 -51.06
N GLY A 136 18.92 -0.16 -51.45
CA GLY A 136 19.50 -1.50 -51.43
C GLY A 136 20.25 -1.86 -50.15
N GLU A 137 20.14 -1.05 -49.10
CA GLU A 137 20.84 -1.20 -47.81
C GLU A 137 19.88 -1.53 -46.68
N VAL A 138 20.39 -2.25 -45.70
CA VAL A 138 19.57 -2.68 -44.52
C VAL A 138 20.40 -2.67 -43.24
N LEU A 139 19.75 -2.26 -42.15
CA LEU A 139 20.22 -2.43 -40.76
C LEU A 139 19.41 -3.59 -40.15
N VAL A 140 20.10 -4.56 -39.55
CA VAL A 140 19.46 -5.77 -38.97
C VAL A 140 19.72 -5.86 -37.47
N HIS A 141 18.84 -6.56 -36.75
CA HIS A 141 19.06 -6.79 -35.32
C HIS A 141 20.31 -7.66 -35.12
N VAL A 142 21.09 -7.41 -34.08
CA VAL A 142 22.34 -8.11 -33.80
C VAL A 142 22.17 -9.64 -33.74
N ASP A 143 21.09 -10.12 -33.15
CA ASP A 143 20.77 -11.56 -33.06
C ASP A 143 20.42 -12.20 -34.40
N ASP A 144 20.05 -11.40 -35.40
CA ASP A 144 19.68 -11.87 -36.75
C ASP A 144 20.90 -12.00 -37.67
N LEU A 145 22.04 -11.50 -37.26
CA LEU A 145 23.26 -11.55 -38.08
C LEU A 145 23.74 -13.00 -38.31
N LYS A 146 23.57 -13.86 -37.27
CA LYS A 146 23.99 -15.30 -37.31
C LYS A 146 25.41 -15.49 -37.90
N ASP A 147 25.44 -16.17 -39.06
CA ASP A 147 26.72 -16.42 -39.78
C ASP A 147 27.08 -15.33 -40.79
N GLN A 148 26.30 -14.26 -40.87
CA GLN A 148 26.52 -13.14 -41.80
C GLN A 148 27.41 -12.08 -41.11
N GLN A 149 28.00 -11.20 -41.91
CA GLN A 149 28.85 -10.08 -41.47
C GLN A 149 28.34 -8.78 -42.07
N ILE A 150 28.61 -7.66 -41.40
CA ILE A 150 28.43 -6.33 -42.02
C ILE A 150 29.13 -6.30 -43.35
N GLY A 151 28.48 -5.87 -44.44
CA GLY A 151 28.91 -5.96 -45.85
C GLY A 151 28.39 -7.19 -46.56
N GLY A 152 27.82 -8.16 -45.87
CA GLY A 152 27.10 -9.30 -46.49
C GLY A 152 25.74 -8.91 -47.06
N THR A 153 25.08 -9.88 -47.71
CA THR A 153 23.75 -9.66 -48.28
C THR A 153 22.70 -10.58 -47.63
N VAL A 154 21.52 -10.03 -47.34
CA VAL A 154 20.36 -10.80 -46.91
C VAL A 154 19.29 -10.79 -47.97
N ASP A 155 18.80 -11.99 -48.33
CA ASP A 155 17.68 -12.12 -49.26
C ASP A 155 16.39 -11.74 -48.53
N THR A 156 15.66 -10.81 -49.10
CA THR A 156 14.41 -10.32 -48.50
C THR A 156 13.21 -10.52 -49.42
N PRO A 157 12.00 -10.75 -48.86
CA PRO A 157 10.80 -10.83 -49.65
C PRO A 157 10.50 -9.48 -50.31
N ARG A 158 10.17 -9.47 -51.59
CA ARG A 158 9.76 -8.29 -52.37
C ARG A 158 10.86 -7.27 -52.72
N LEU A 159 11.81 -6.97 -51.82
CA LEU A 159 12.90 -6.03 -52.08
C LEU A 159 14.15 -6.70 -52.69
N GLY A 160 14.22 -8.04 -52.70
CA GLY A 160 15.39 -8.76 -53.16
C GLY A 160 16.56 -8.78 -52.20
N PRO A 161 17.81 -8.99 -52.71
CA PRO A 161 18.98 -8.99 -51.82
C PRO A 161 19.34 -7.57 -51.41
N LEU A 162 19.40 -7.36 -50.06
CA LEU A 162 19.84 -6.11 -49.46
C LEU A 162 21.22 -6.27 -48.83
N THR A 163 22.05 -5.25 -48.93
CA THR A 163 23.39 -5.21 -48.27
C THR A 163 23.25 -4.82 -46.82
N ILE A 164 23.78 -5.62 -45.91
CA ILE A 164 23.79 -5.31 -44.47
C ILE A 164 24.88 -4.26 -44.26
N VAL A 165 24.50 -3.04 -43.86
CA VAL A 165 25.40 -1.92 -43.61
C VAL A 165 25.72 -1.69 -42.14
N GLY A 166 24.93 -2.28 -41.25
CA GLY A 166 25.11 -2.24 -39.80
C GLY A 166 24.12 -3.14 -39.06
N THR A 167 24.29 -3.19 -37.76
CA THR A 167 23.41 -3.89 -36.83
C THR A 167 22.90 -2.95 -35.74
N TYR A 168 21.77 -3.27 -35.13
CA TYR A 168 21.25 -2.52 -34.00
C TYR A 168 20.90 -3.46 -32.84
N THR A 169 20.83 -2.93 -31.64
CA THR A 169 20.32 -3.60 -30.45
C THR A 169 18.98 -3.01 -30.02
N THR A 170 18.15 -3.85 -29.37
CA THR A 170 16.88 -3.37 -28.80
C THR A 170 17.16 -2.35 -27.70
N PRO A 171 16.54 -1.14 -27.72
CA PRO A 171 16.71 -0.15 -26.68
C PRO A 171 16.15 -0.65 -25.34
N ASP A 172 16.87 -0.33 -24.24
CA ASP A 172 16.45 -0.66 -22.87
C ASP A 172 15.42 0.34 -22.32
N SER A 173 15.32 1.55 -22.93
CA SER A 173 14.41 2.60 -22.49
C SER A 173 13.25 2.84 -23.45
N THR A 174 12.16 3.39 -22.95
CA THR A 174 11.01 3.83 -23.74
C THR A 174 11.11 5.28 -24.22
N ASP A 175 12.23 5.94 -23.96
CA ASP A 175 12.38 7.37 -24.25
C ASP A 175 12.20 7.73 -25.73
N ASP A 176 12.80 6.94 -26.61
CA ASP A 176 12.77 7.17 -28.05
C ASP A 176 11.85 6.18 -28.77
N TRP A 177 11.59 5.03 -28.16
CA TRP A 177 10.73 3.97 -28.71
C TRP A 177 9.74 3.51 -27.66
N LEU A 178 8.46 3.84 -27.86
CA LEU A 178 7.40 3.49 -26.89
C LEU A 178 7.21 1.98 -26.74
N PHE A 179 7.47 1.21 -27.80
CA PHE A 179 7.35 -0.25 -27.79
C PHE A 179 8.66 -0.92 -28.22
N PRO A 180 9.72 -0.87 -27.44
CA PRO A 180 11.03 -1.42 -27.82
C PRO A 180 10.98 -2.93 -28.10
N THR A 181 10.04 -3.66 -27.49
CA THR A 181 9.81 -5.10 -27.74
C THR A 181 9.46 -5.40 -29.19
N LEU A 182 8.93 -4.44 -29.95
CA LEU A 182 8.68 -4.60 -31.37
C LEU A 182 9.95 -4.67 -32.21
N LEU A 183 11.06 -4.18 -31.68
CA LEU A 183 12.38 -4.14 -32.31
C LEU A 183 13.21 -5.40 -32.05
N ALA A 184 12.80 -6.20 -31.06
CA ALA A 184 13.52 -7.40 -30.68
C ALA A 184 13.26 -8.57 -31.64
N SER A 185 14.27 -9.41 -31.83
CA SER A 185 14.09 -10.71 -32.47
C SER A 185 13.34 -11.66 -31.56
N GLN A 186 12.38 -12.40 -32.11
CA GLN A 186 11.61 -13.38 -31.35
C GLN A 186 12.03 -14.80 -31.75
N PRO A 187 12.53 -15.61 -30.83
CA PRO A 187 12.91 -16.98 -31.13
C PRO A 187 11.71 -17.81 -31.56
N ALA A 188 11.95 -18.85 -32.36
CA ALA A 188 10.90 -19.81 -32.70
C ALA A 188 10.37 -20.46 -31.43
N THR A 189 9.06 -20.56 -31.29
CA THR A 189 8.45 -21.16 -30.13
C THR A 189 8.28 -22.67 -30.31
N PRO A 190 8.35 -23.48 -29.23
CA PRO A 190 8.01 -24.90 -29.30
C PRO A 190 6.58 -25.17 -29.74
N ALA A 191 5.69 -24.19 -29.63
CA ALA A 191 4.30 -24.26 -30.10
C ALA A 191 4.16 -24.16 -31.62
N GLY A 192 5.26 -24.01 -32.37
CA GLY A 192 5.30 -23.98 -33.79
C GLY A 192 5.28 -22.61 -34.45
N ASP A 193 5.38 -21.52 -33.62
CA ASP A 193 5.58 -20.21 -34.20
C ASP A 193 6.96 -20.13 -34.83
N PRO A 194 7.06 -19.67 -36.07
CA PRO A 194 8.33 -19.56 -36.75
C PRO A 194 9.18 -18.46 -36.09
N TYR A 195 10.50 -18.58 -36.21
CA TYR A 195 11.42 -17.52 -35.84
C TYR A 195 11.02 -16.21 -36.52
N ARG A 196 10.91 -15.14 -35.72
CA ARG A 196 10.59 -13.80 -36.21
C ARG A 196 11.82 -12.92 -35.98
N PRO A 197 12.56 -12.56 -37.02
CA PRO A 197 13.64 -11.60 -36.91
C PRO A 197 13.11 -10.25 -36.45
N GLY A 198 13.95 -9.47 -35.83
CA GLY A 198 13.69 -8.05 -35.56
C GLY A 198 13.40 -7.32 -36.90
N PRO A 199 12.70 -6.19 -36.87
CA PRO A 199 12.40 -5.46 -38.09
C PRO A 199 13.68 -5.02 -38.79
N PHE A 200 13.67 -5.14 -40.12
CA PHE A 200 14.77 -4.69 -40.95
C PHE A 200 14.60 -3.20 -41.22
N PHE A 201 15.50 -2.39 -40.74
CA PHE A 201 15.47 -0.96 -41.03
C PHE A 201 16.00 -0.68 -42.41
N VAL A 202 15.20 0.00 -43.22
CA VAL A 202 15.46 0.39 -44.60
C VAL A 202 15.10 1.87 -44.77
N THR A 203 15.51 2.45 -45.90
CA THR A 203 15.12 3.83 -46.27
C THR A 203 13.62 3.92 -46.57
N GLU A 204 13.03 5.10 -46.41
CA GLU A 204 11.62 5.34 -46.78
C GLU A 204 11.35 5.01 -48.27
N ASP A 205 12.29 5.36 -49.15
CA ASP A 205 12.18 5.03 -50.59
C ASP A 205 12.10 3.53 -50.86
N ALA A 206 12.80 2.71 -50.07
CA ALA A 206 12.72 1.27 -50.15
C ALA A 206 11.31 0.75 -49.78
N VAL A 207 10.75 1.27 -48.69
CA VAL A 207 9.36 0.93 -48.28
C VAL A 207 8.33 1.44 -49.31
N ALA A 208 8.53 2.66 -49.81
CA ALA A 208 7.66 3.27 -50.82
C ALA A 208 7.63 2.49 -52.14
N SER A 209 8.69 1.73 -52.45
CA SER A 209 8.75 0.85 -53.64
C SER A 209 7.84 -0.38 -53.54
N LEU A 210 7.37 -0.73 -52.36
CA LEU A 210 6.43 -1.83 -52.13
C LEU A 210 5.00 -1.43 -52.52
N PRO A 211 4.16 -2.37 -52.91
CA PRO A 211 2.76 -2.09 -53.24
C PRO A 211 2.02 -1.40 -52.08
N PRO A 212 1.18 -0.40 -52.37
CA PRO A 212 0.29 0.19 -51.41
C PRO A 212 -0.57 -0.89 -50.72
N GLY A 213 -0.71 -0.81 -49.37
CA GLY A 213 -1.43 -1.78 -48.56
C GLY A 213 -0.54 -2.86 -47.90
N LEU A 214 0.76 -2.95 -48.25
CA LEU A 214 1.73 -3.79 -47.55
C LEU A 214 2.47 -3.02 -46.45
N TRP A 215 2.30 -1.74 -46.39
CA TRP A 215 2.90 -0.86 -45.39
C TRP A 215 1.87 0.11 -44.81
N SER A 216 2.09 0.53 -43.56
CA SER A 216 1.27 1.51 -42.93
C SER A 216 2.11 2.40 -42.04
N PRO A 217 1.92 3.74 -42.09
CA PRO A 217 2.46 4.63 -41.09
C PRO A 217 1.82 4.35 -39.73
N GLN A 218 2.65 4.22 -38.70
CA GLN A 218 2.28 4.12 -37.30
C GLN A 218 2.69 5.42 -36.62
N LEU A 219 1.85 5.92 -35.78
CA LEU A 219 2.09 7.14 -35.04
C LEU A 219 1.92 6.84 -33.56
N GLU A 220 2.83 7.29 -32.75
CA GLU A 220 2.83 7.07 -31.31
C GLU A 220 3.11 8.37 -30.56
N SER A 221 2.38 8.60 -29.48
CA SER A 221 2.55 9.79 -28.69
C SER A 221 2.56 9.45 -27.20
N ARG A 222 3.58 9.93 -26.50
CA ARG A 222 3.80 9.71 -25.08
C ARG A 222 3.04 10.72 -24.24
N LEU A 223 2.51 10.28 -23.10
CA LEU A 223 1.91 11.17 -22.12
C LEU A 223 3.00 12.01 -21.43
N LEU A 224 2.85 13.32 -21.47
CA LEU A 224 3.68 14.26 -20.71
C LEU A 224 3.02 14.48 -19.36
N VAL A 225 3.59 13.89 -18.29
CA VAL A 225 3.06 14.05 -16.94
C VAL A 225 3.23 15.52 -16.51
N PRO A 226 2.14 16.27 -16.24
CA PRO A 226 2.23 17.67 -15.86
C PRO A 226 2.75 17.83 -14.44
N ASP A 227 3.31 18.98 -14.09
CA ASP A 227 3.76 19.30 -12.72
C ASP A 227 2.60 19.33 -11.70
N THR A 228 1.38 19.57 -12.16
CA THR A 228 0.17 19.62 -11.32
C THR A 228 -1.00 19.04 -12.08
N ILE A 229 -1.81 18.23 -11.40
CA ILE A 229 -2.99 17.64 -12.00
C ILE A 229 -4.18 17.69 -11.01
N THR A 230 -5.36 18.03 -11.52
CA THR A 230 -6.60 18.01 -10.76
C THR A 230 -7.47 16.83 -11.18
N GLU A 231 -8.44 16.44 -10.35
CA GLU A 231 -9.38 15.36 -10.68
C GLU A 231 -10.13 15.62 -11.99
N GLN A 232 -10.56 16.87 -12.23
CA GLN A 232 -11.23 17.23 -13.48
C GLN A 232 -10.32 17.09 -14.69
N GLN A 233 -9.03 17.42 -14.54
CA GLN A 233 -8.05 17.24 -15.62
C GLN A 233 -7.79 15.76 -15.90
N LEU A 234 -7.79 14.89 -14.86
CA LEU A 234 -7.71 13.45 -15.04
C LEU A 234 -8.93 12.90 -15.80
N ASP A 235 -10.13 13.37 -15.48
CA ASP A 235 -11.36 12.97 -16.16
C ASP A 235 -11.37 13.41 -17.63
N ASP A 236 -11.00 14.67 -17.87
CA ASP A 236 -10.86 15.23 -19.21
C ASP A 236 -9.81 14.45 -20.03
N LEU A 237 -8.69 14.09 -19.40
CA LEU A 237 -7.61 13.34 -20.03
C LEU A 237 -8.10 11.96 -20.49
N VAL A 238 -8.77 11.19 -19.61
CA VAL A 238 -9.34 9.88 -19.96
C VAL A 238 -10.37 10.00 -21.08
N THR A 239 -11.31 10.96 -20.93
CA THR A 239 -12.38 11.14 -21.91
C THR A 239 -11.83 11.48 -23.30
N ARG A 240 -10.85 12.39 -23.37
CA ARG A 240 -10.21 12.75 -24.64
C ARG A 240 -9.41 11.60 -25.23
N THR A 241 -8.63 10.89 -24.41
CA THR A 241 -7.85 9.75 -24.83
C THR A 241 -8.72 8.64 -25.41
N GLU A 242 -9.88 8.35 -24.81
CA GLU A 242 -10.82 7.37 -25.32
C GLU A 242 -11.50 7.83 -26.61
N THR A 243 -11.86 9.10 -26.68
CA THR A 243 -12.40 9.65 -27.93
C THR A 243 -11.41 9.49 -29.08
N VAL A 244 -10.13 9.76 -28.84
CA VAL A 244 -9.07 9.56 -29.84
C VAL A 244 -8.92 8.09 -30.21
N ARG A 245 -8.99 7.19 -29.25
CA ARG A 245 -8.85 5.74 -29.48
C ARG A 245 -9.98 5.13 -30.31
N GLU A 246 -11.19 5.64 -30.18
CA GLU A 246 -12.38 5.12 -30.85
C GLU A 246 -12.67 5.83 -32.19
N ASP A 247 -11.94 6.89 -32.49
CA ASP A 247 -12.24 7.74 -33.63
C ASP A 247 -11.48 7.31 -34.89
N GLN A 248 -12.18 7.34 -36.01
CA GLN A 248 -11.64 7.16 -37.35
C GLN A 248 -11.76 8.47 -38.13
N ARG A 249 -10.62 9.04 -38.50
CA ARG A 249 -10.59 10.33 -39.15
C ARG A 249 -10.05 10.27 -40.58
N SER A 250 -10.76 10.87 -41.49
CA SER A 250 -10.31 11.01 -42.87
C SER A 250 -9.52 12.30 -43.05
N PHE A 251 -8.39 12.21 -43.72
CA PHE A 251 -7.55 13.33 -44.10
C PHE A 251 -7.19 13.23 -45.62
N ALA A 252 -6.56 14.26 -46.17
CA ALA A 252 -6.16 14.25 -47.57
C ALA A 252 -5.13 13.12 -47.82
N GLY A 253 -5.56 12.07 -48.52
CA GLY A 253 -4.72 10.91 -48.88
C GLY A 253 -4.96 9.63 -48.07
N GLY A 254 -5.74 9.69 -46.95
CA GLY A 254 -5.94 8.48 -46.16
C GLY A 254 -6.94 8.62 -45.03
N VAL A 255 -6.88 7.62 -44.15
CA VAL A 255 -7.69 7.54 -42.95
C VAL A 255 -6.75 7.26 -41.75
N LEU A 256 -6.88 8.03 -40.69
CA LEU A 256 -6.21 7.82 -39.44
C LEU A 256 -7.13 7.06 -38.49
N VAL A 257 -6.67 5.96 -37.96
CA VAL A 257 -7.44 5.10 -37.03
C VAL A 257 -6.69 4.99 -35.74
N GLY A 258 -7.34 5.34 -34.63
CA GLY A 258 -6.78 5.10 -33.30
C GLY A 258 -6.69 3.61 -33.02
N THR A 259 -5.58 3.17 -32.45
CA THR A 259 -5.38 1.77 -32.06
C THR A 259 -5.47 1.61 -30.55
N ALA A 260 -5.84 0.40 -30.11
CA ALA A 260 -5.90 0.10 -28.67
C ALA A 260 -4.55 -0.34 -28.08
N ARG A 261 -3.47 -0.26 -28.87
CA ARG A 261 -2.15 -0.73 -28.45
C ARG A 261 -1.70 0.05 -27.20
N GLY A 262 -1.43 -0.68 -26.14
CA GLY A 262 -0.82 -0.15 -24.91
C GLY A 262 -1.70 0.74 -24.01
N ASN A 263 -2.79 1.31 -24.51
CA ASN A 263 -3.53 2.32 -23.74
C ASN A 263 -4.47 1.71 -22.69
N ALA A 264 -4.02 1.72 -21.44
CA ALA A 264 -4.78 1.38 -20.24
C ALA A 264 -4.94 2.57 -19.27
N LEU A 265 -4.85 3.81 -19.75
CA LEU A 265 -4.95 5.02 -18.93
C LEU A 265 -6.23 5.05 -18.06
N ARG A 266 -7.35 4.55 -18.57
CA ARG A 266 -8.61 4.45 -17.81
C ARG A 266 -8.43 3.61 -16.54
N SER A 267 -7.76 2.46 -16.61
CA SER A 267 -7.53 1.60 -15.44
C SER A 267 -6.66 2.28 -14.40
N VAL A 268 -5.59 2.95 -14.84
CA VAL A 268 -4.70 3.74 -13.97
C VAL A 268 -5.47 4.86 -13.26
N VAL A 269 -6.30 5.61 -14.00
CA VAL A 269 -7.10 6.69 -13.40
C VAL A 269 -8.20 6.15 -12.49
N THR A 270 -8.77 4.98 -12.80
CA THR A 270 -9.75 4.33 -11.91
C THR A 270 -9.11 3.90 -10.59
N GLU A 271 -7.89 3.37 -10.63
CA GLU A 271 -7.10 3.06 -9.44
C GLU A 271 -6.80 4.34 -8.62
N ILE A 272 -6.35 5.42 -9.28
CA ILE A 272 -6.10 6.71 -8.62
C ILE A 272 -7.37 7.22 -7.90
N ARG A 273 -8.54 7.10 -8.53
CA ARG A 273 -9.81 7.50 -7.92
C ARG A 273 -10.18 6.64 -6.72
N GLY A 274 -10.09 5.32 -6.83
CA GLY A 274 -10.33 4.42 -5.73
C GLY A 274 -9.50 4.76 -4.50
N GLN A 275 -8.20 4.97 -4.69
CA GLN A 275 -7.28 5.39 -3.63
C GLN A 275 -7.64 6.77 -3.04
N THR A 276 -8.05 7.70 -3.89
CA THR A 276 -8.44 9.06 -3.47
C THR A 276 -9.73 9.06 -2.64
N ASP A 277 -10.73 8.31 -3.07
CA ASP A 277 -12.01 8.21 -2.38
C ASP A 277 -11.86 7.52 -1.02
N ALA A 278 -11.07 6.46 -0.96
CA ALA A 278 -10.72 5.80 0.29
C ALA A 278 -9.93 6.74 1.24
N ALA A 279 -8.98 7.51 0.71
CA ALA A 279 -8.26 8.52 1.49
C ALA A 279 -9.20 9.60 2.04
N ARG A 280 -10.17 10.08 1.25
CA ARG A 280 -11.20 11.02 1.71
C ARG A 280 -12.03 10.45 2.84
N ALA A 281 -12.50 9.22 2.69
CA ALA A 281 -13.28 8.54 3.70
C ALA A 281 -12.50 8.40 5.02
N ALA A 282 -11.21 8.10 4.96
CA ALA A 282 -10.35 7.96 6.13
C ALA A 282 -9.97 9.30 6.79
N LEU A 283 -9.66 10.34 6.01
CA LEU A 283 -9.18 11.63 6.54
C LEU A 283 -10.25 12.42 7.27
N ALA A 284 -11.48 12.44 6.77
CA ALA A 284 -12.56 13.26 7.32
C ALA A 284 -12.82 12.96 8.82
N PRO A 285 -12.95 11.69 9.27
CA PRO A 285 -13.17 11.37 10.68
C PRO A 285 -12.00 11.75 11.60
N ALA A 286 -10.76 11.64 11.12
CA ALA A 286 -9.57 12.05 11.88
C ALA A 286 -9.62 13.55 12.23
N VAL A 287 -9.90 14.36 11.22
CA VAL A 287 -9.98 15.82 11.35
C VAL A 287 -11.19 16.24 12.19
N VAL A 288 -12.36 15.64 11.95
CA VAL A 288 -13.57 15.89 12.73
C VAL A 288 -13.33 15.54 14.21
N SER A 289 -12.66 14.44 14.49
CA SER A 289 -12.30 14.01 15.84
C SER A 289 -11.43 15.07 16.55
N LEU A 290 -10.41 15.57 15.86
CA LEU A 290 -9.54 16.64 16.36
C LEU A 290 -10.33 17.91 16.68
N VAL A 291 -11.17 18.36 15.75
CA VAL A 291 -11.97 19.59 15.92
C VAL A 291 -12.98 19.44 17.06
N LEU A 292 -13.69 18.29 17.16
CA LEU A 292 -14.66 18.05 18.24
C LEU A 292 -14.02 18.07 19.61
N VAL A 293 -12.88 17.40 19.78
CA VAL A 293 -12.15 17.41 21.07
C VAL A 293 -11.63 18.81 21.38
N ALA A 294 -11.11 19.53 20.39
CA ALA A 294 -10.69 20.92 20.53
C ALA A 294 -11.82 21.83 20.97
N LEU A 295 -12.99 21.75 20.35
CA LEU A 295 -14.17 22.54 20.71
C LEU A 295 -14.69 22.18 22.11
N ALA A 296 -14.65 20.91 22.50
CA ALA A 296 -15.01 20.49 23.84
C ALA A 296 -14.06 21.07 24.89
N MET A 297 -12.75 21.13 24.61
CA MET A 297 -11.77 21.76 25.48
C MET A 297 -11.97 23.28 25.53
N ILE A 298 -12.21 23.93 24.40
CA ILE A 298 -12.50 25.38 24.34
C ILE A 298 -13.77 25.70 25.14
N LEU A 299 -14.82 24.87 25.03
CA LEU A 299 -16.02 25.04 25.86
C LEU A 299 -15.67 25.03 27.36
N ARG A 300 -14.83 24.09 27.79
CA ARG A 300 -14.42 23.98 29.20
C ARG A 300 -13.58 25.19 29.65
N LEU A 301 -12.66 25.63 28.79
CA LEU A 301 -11.85 26.83 29.08
C LEU A 301 -12.69 28.10 29.15
N GLN A 302 -13.68 28.24 28.26
CA GLN A 302 -14.58 29.41 28.27
C GLN A 302 -15.51 29.39 29.48
N LEU A 303 -16.00 28.25 29.94
CA LEU A 303 -16.78 28.13 31.19
C LEU A 303 -15.91 28.51 32.40
N ALA A 304 -14.67 28.03 32.49
CA ALA A 304 -13.75 28.41 33.54
C ALA A 304 -13.42 29.92 33.52
N ALA A 305 -13.24 30.49 32.33
CA ALA A 305 -13.03 31.94 32.19
C ALA A 305 -14.26 32.74 32.61
N ALA A 306 -15.48 32.27 32.29
CA ALA A 306 -16.73 32.91 32.70
C ALA A 306 -16.93 32.89 34.21
N ASP A 307 -16.58 31.77 34.89
CA ASP A 307 -16.64 31.64 36.35
C ASP A 307 -15.69 32.64 37.04
N LEU A 308 -14.46 32.80 36.52
CA LEU A 308 -13.47 33.75 37.05
C LEU A 308 -13.90 35.21 36.83
N ARG A 309 -14.72 35.52 35.84
CA ARG A 309 -15.28 36.86 35.57
C ARG A 309 -16.60 37.11 36.29
N GLY A 310 -17.19 36.11 36.88
CA GLY A 310 -18.49 36.22 37.57
C GLY A 310 -18.54 37.37 38.57
N SER A 311 -17.51 37.54 39.42
CA SER A 311 -17.40 38.65 40.42
C SER A 311 -17.26 40.01 39.74
N GLU A 312 -16.47 40.16 38.69
CA GLU A 312 -16.30 41.41 37.93
C GLU A 312 -17.61 41.88 37.26
N LEU A 313 -18.32 40.93 36.61
CA LEU A 313 -19.62 41.17 36.00
C LEU A 313 -20.70 41.46 37.04
N ALA A 314 -20.61 40.85 38.23
CA ALA A 314 -21.52 41.17 39.35
C ALA A 314 -21.30 42.58 39.87
N LEU A 315 -20.04 43.01 40.08
CA LEU A 315 -19.71 44.35 40.45
C LEU A 315 -20.13 45.41 39.40
N ALA A 316 -19.98 45.10 38.12
CA ALA A 316 -20.46 45.97 37.04
C ALA A 316 -21.99 46.06 37.02
N ALA A 317 -22.71 45.01 37.30
CA ALA A 317 -24.16 44.99 37.40
C ALA A 317 -24.64 45.84 38.62
N LEU A 318 -23.95 45.76 39.77
CA LEU A 318 -24.24 46.62 40.93
C LEU A 318 -24.00 48.10 40.66
N ARG A 319 -23.08 48.44 39.72
CA ARG A 319 -22.83 49.79 39.25
C ARG A 319 -23.81 50.26 38.15
N GLY A 320 -24.89 49.51 37.91
CA GLY A 320 -25.92 49.86 36.94
C GLY A 320 -25.61 49.56 35.45
N VAL A 321 -24.62 48.67 35.17
CA VAL A 321 -24.34 48.27 33.80
C VAL A 321 -25.48 47.36 33.32
N GLY A 322 -26.22 47.82 32.32
CA GLY A 322 -27.34 47.09 31.75
C GLY A 322 -26.91 45.78 31.10
N ARG A 323 -27.84 44.80 31.04
CA ARG A 323 -27.58 43.40 30.54
C ARG A 323 -26.95 43.36 29.15
N ARG A 324 -27.34 44.24 28.22
CA ARG A 324 -26.73 44.27 26.86
C ARG A 324 -25.24 44.66 26.92
N ARG A 325 -24.87 45.65 27.74
CA ARG A 325 -23.46 46.05 27.91
C ARG A 325 -22.66 44.98 28.65
N ALA A 326 -23.25 44.23 29.58
CA ALA A 326 -22.62 43.11 30.27
C ALA A 326 -22.32 41.94 29.23
N TRP A 327 -23.21 41.71 28.29
CA TRP A 327 -22.96 40.78 27.18
C TRP A 327 -21.79 41.24 26.28
N VAL A 328 -21.78 42.48 25.85
CA VAL A 328 -20.72 43.03 25.01
C VAL A 328 -19.35 42.96 25.72
N LEU A 329 -19.29 43.36 27.00
CA LEU A 329 -18.06 43.26 27.80
C LEU A 329 -17.61 41.80 28.01
N GLY A 330 -18.56 40.90 28.21
CA GLY A 330 -18.30 39.48 28.37
C GLY A 330 -17.75 38.81 27.10
N LEU A 331 -18.33 39.15 25.94
CA LEU A 331 -17.95 38.59 24.66
C LEU A 331 -16.72 39.23 24.02
N ALA A 332 -16.33 40.46 24.40
CA ALA A 332 -15.28 41.24 23.74
C ALA A 332 -13.92 40.47 23.72
N GLU A 333 -13.58 39.82 24.81
CA GLU A 333 -12.31 39.05 24.94
C GLU A 333 -12.34 37.77 24.11
N PRO A 334 -13.36 36.88 24.19
CA PRO A 334 -13.47 35.72 23.30
C PRO A 334 -13.50 36.10 21.81
N TRP A 335 -14.21 37.17 21.44
CA TRP A 335 -14.24 37.67 20.06
C TRP A 335 -12.85 38.06 19.56
N LEU A 336 -12.10 38.79 20.38
CA LEU A 336 -10.72 39.16 20.03
C LEU A 336 -9.83 37.92 19.85
N LEU A 337 -9.96 36.91 20.75
CA LEU A 337 -9.21 35.69 20.64
C LEU A 337 -9.57 34.87 19.38
N VAL A 338 -10.87 34.81 19.01
CA VAL A 338 -11.30 34.14 17.77
C VAL A 338 -10.77 34.88 16.55
N LEU A 339 -10.88 36.23 16.52
CA LEU A 339 -10.39 37.04 15.41
C LEU A 339 -8.89 36.88 15.16
N VAL A 340 -8.10 36.72 16.23
CA VAL A 340 -6.65 36.47 16.15
C VAL A 340 -6.35 35.03 15.82
N SER A 341 -7.16 34.09 16.32
CA SER A 341 -6.93 32.65 16.08
C SER A 341 -7.20 32.21 14.64
N LEU A 342 -8.10 32.88 13.90
CA LEU A 342 -8.43 32.54 12.52
C LEU A 342 -7.20 32.65 11.60
N PRO A 343 -6.54 33.83 11.45
CA PRO A 343 -5.37 33.95 10.57
C PRO A 343 -4.18 33.10 11.07
N LEU A 344 -3.95 33.05 12.38
CA LEU A 344 -2.88 32.23 12.94
C LEU A 344 -3.14 30.73 12.73
N GLY A 345 -4.39 30.30 12.80
CA GLY A 345 -4.77 28.92 12.57
C GLY A 345 -4.66 28.52 11.10
N VAL A 346 -5.05 29.39 10.17
CA VAL A 346 -4.84 29.17 8.72
C VAL A 346 -3.35 29.06 8.41
N LEU A 347 -2.52 29.96 8.94
CA LEU A 347 -1.07 29.89 8.79
C LEU A 347 -0.48 28.63 9.44
N GLY A 348 -0.97 28.26 10.61
CA GLY A 348 -0.55 27.03 11.30
C GLY A 348 -0.92 25.77 10.53
N GLY A 349 -2.14 25.70 9.97
CA GLY A 349 -2.60 24.61 9.11
C GLY A 349 -1.77 24.51 7.82
N TYR A 350 -1.51 25.63 7.16
CA TYR A 350 -0.63 25.69 6.00
C TYR A 350 0.79 25.23 6.32
N ALA A 351 1.38 25.72 7.40
CA ALA A 351 2.73 25.34 7.82
C ALA A 351 2.82 23.85 8.18
N ALA A 352 1.80 23.31 8.87
CA ALA A 352 1.72 21.87 9.18
C ALA A 352 1.59 21.03 7.90
N THR A 353 0.71 21.42 6.97
CA THR A 353 0.58 20.72 5.68
C THR A 353 1.89 20.76 4.89
N ARG A 354 2.57 21.91 4.85
CA ARG A 354 3.87 22.02 4.19
C ARG A 354 4.92 21.14 4.83
N ALA A 355 4.98 21.05 6.15
CA ALA A 355 5.92 20.18 6.85
C ALA A 355 5.65 18.70 6.54
N LEU A 356 4.38 18.28 6.51
CA LEU A 356 3.98 16.93 6.15
C LEU A 356 4.24 16.64 4.67
N ALA A 357 4.00 17.61 3.79
CA ALA A 357 4.26 17.47 2.36
C ALA A 357 5.75 17.20 2.09
N VAL A 358 6.65 17.98 2.69
CA VAL A 358 8.11 17.77 2.56
C VAL A 358 8.55 16.42 3.13
N ALA A 359 7.88 15.94 4.20
CA ALA A 359 8.27 14.69 4.84
C ALA A 359 7.73 13.43 4.14
N TRP A 360 6.56 13.50 3.49
CA TRP A 360 5.82 12.32 3.05
C TRP A 360 5.41 12.33 1.58
N LEU A 361 5.28 13.51 0.93
CA LEU A 361 4.80 13.63 -0.44
C LEU A 361 5.96 13.76 -1.43
N ARG A 362 5.63 13.69 -2.72
CA ARG A 362 6.57 13.93 -3.81
C ARG A 362 7.13 15.34 -3.75
N ASP A 363 8.41 15.49 -4.04
CA ASP A 363 9.06 16.80 -4.15
C ASP A 363 8.37 17.66 -5.22
N GLY A 364 8.17 18.96 -4.90
CA GLY A 364 7.50 19.87 -5.81
C GLY A 364 5.97 19.86 -5.77
N THR A 365 5.34 19.05 -4.89
CA THR A 365 3.87 19.05 -4.75
C THR A 365 3.35 20.45 -4.44
N SER A 366 2.46 20.98 -5.27
CA SER A 366 1.88 22.29 -5.10
C SER A 366 0.85 22.33 -3.96
N LEU A 367 0.97 23.33 -3.08
CA LEU A 367 0.05 23.53 -1.97
C LEU A 367 -0.90 24.68 -2.28
N ALA A 368 -2.14 24.38 -2.60
CA ALA A 368 -3.21 25.34 -2.72
C ALA A 368 -4.08 25.37 -1.48
N LEU A 369 -4.70 26.49 -1.17
CA LEU A 369 -5.72 26.59 -0.12
C LEU A 369 -7.09 26.28 -0.72
N PRO A 370 -7.65 25.09 -0.53
CA PRO A 370 -8.97 24.76 -1.06
C PRO A 370 -10.06 25.56 -0.34
N THR A 371 -11.14 25.85 -1.04
CA THR A 371 -12.31 26.56 -0.48
C THR A 371 -12.88 25.82 0.74
N GLY A 372 -12.81 24.51 0.77
CA GLY A 372 -13.19 23.67 1.92
C GLY A 372 -12.41 23.97 3.19
N SER A 373 -11.11 24.28 3.10
CA SER A 373 -10.28 24.69 4.26
C SER A 373 -10.73 26.01 4.84
N LEU A 374 -11.07 27.00 3.99
CA LEU A 374 -11.56 28.30 4.44
C LEU A 374 -12.95 28.18 5.08
N LEU A 375 -13.85 27.39 4.47
CA LEU A 375 -15.17 27.11 5.04
C LEU A 375 -15.06 26.38 6.38
N GLY A 376 -14.16 25.41 6.50
CA GLY A 376 -13.86 24.72 7.75
C GLY A 376 -13.36 25.69 8.84
N ALA A 377 -12.42 26.57 8.52
CA ALA A 377 -11.90 27.59 9.44
C ALA A 377 -13.01 28.54 9.93
N VAL A 378 -13.86 29.03 9.02
CA VAL A 378 -15.01 29.90 9.36
C VAL A 378 -16.03 29.14 10.22
N GLY A 379 -16.35 27.89 9.86
CA GLY A 379 -17.27 27.03 10.62
C GLY A 379 -16.80 26.81 12.06
N VAL A 380 -15.52 26.49 12.25
CA VAL A 380 -14.91 26.36 13.59
C VAL A 380 -14.93 27.70 14.32
N GLY A 381 -14.64 28.83 13.66
CA GLY A 381 -14.73 30.17 14.23
C GLY A 381 -16.14 30.48 14.75
N VAL A 382 -17.17 30.19 13.96
CA VAL A 382 -18.57 30.35 14.36
C VAL A 382 -18.91 29.46 15.58
N ALA A 383 -18.48 28.20 15.56
CA ALA A 383 -18.67 27.26 16.68
C ALA A 383 -18.02 27.81 17.97
N MET A 384 -16.82 28.37 17.90
CA MET A 384 -16.14 28.99 19.05
C MET A 384 -16.91 30.18 19.59
N LEU A 385 -17.49 31.03 18.72
CA LEU A 385 -18.31 32.16 19.14
C LEU A 385 -19.60 31.73 19.81
N VAL A 386 -20.24 30.68 19.29
CA VAL A 386 -21.45 30.09 19.92
C VAL A 386 -21.09 29.51 21.29
N ILE A 387 -19.97 28.81 21.41
CA ILE A 387 -19.48 28.29 22.70
C ILE A 387 -19.22 29.41 23.70
N ALA A 388 -18.58 30.50 23.28
CA ALA A 388 -18.31 31.66 24.12
C ALA A 388 -19.61 32.33 24.59
N ALA A 389 -20.57 32.49 23.66
CA ALA A 389 -21.89 33.06 23.96
C ALA A 389 -22.66 32.17 24.98
N ALA A 390 -22.63 30.84 24.78
CA ALA A 390 -23.27 29.91 25.70
C ALA A 390 -22.64 29.96 27.12
N ALA A 391 -21.32 30.02 27.22
CA ALA A 391 -20.59 30.10 28.48
C ALA A 391 -20.93 31.39 29.26
N ILE A 392 -20.93 32.53 28.58
CA ILE A 392 -21.27 33.83 29.19
C ILE A 392 -22.75 33.88 29.53
N GLY A 393 -23.66 33.41 28.63
CA GLY A 393 -25.08 33.37 28.88
C GLY A 393 -25.45 32.56 30.11
N ARG A 394 -24.74 31.41 30.36
CA ARG A 394 -24.88 30.65 31.60
C ARG A 394 -24.48 31.49 32.78
N GLY A 395 -23.29 32.12 32.75
CA GLY A 395 -22.83 32.99 33.81
C GLY A 395 -23.77 34.15 34.10
N LEU A 396 -24.41 34.73 33.09
CA LEU A 396 -25.37 35.85 33.29
C LEU A 396 -26.77 35.41 33.81
N ARG A 397 -27.09 34.12 33.83
CA ARG A 397 -28.34 33.56 34.41
C ARG A 397 -28.20 33.26 35.90
N GLU A 398 -26.99 33.22 36.48
CA GLU A 398 -26.78 33.00 37.91
C GLU A 398 -27.18 34.23 38.72
N THR A 399 -27.65 33.99 39.98
CA THR A 399 -28.09 35.08 40.87
C THR A 399 -26.91 35.93 41.33
N LEU A 400 -27.13 37.25 41.57
CA LEU A 400 -26.09 38.19 42.01
C LEU A 400 -25.45 37.77 43.33
N GLY A 401 -26.23 37.13 44.23
CA GLY A 401 -25.72 36.65 45.51
C GLY A 401 -24.72 35.51 45.41
N SER A 402 -24.97 34.53 44.52
CA SER A 402 -24.07 33.42 44.30
C SER A 402 -22.75 33.84 43.65
N ARG A 403 -22.79 34.88 42.79
CA ARG A 403 -21.60 35.45 42.13
C ARG A 403 -20.71 36.23 43.08
N LEU A 404 -21.29 36.95 44.07
CA LEU A 404 -20.53 37.75 45.01
C LEU A 404 -19.88 36.91 46.13
N THR A 405 -20.59 35.88 46.60
CA THR A 405 -20.08 35.03 47.69
C THR A 405 -19.07 33.99 47.24
N GLY A 406 -18.94 33.73 45.96
CA GLY A 406 -18.02 32.73 45.42
C GLY A 406 -18.33 31.29 45.89
N THR A 407 -19.41 31.13 46.67
CA THR A 407 -19.83 29.85 47.20
C THR A 407 -20.74 29.15 46.17
N GLN A 408 -20.10 28.46 45.23
CA GLN A 408 -20.84 27.49 44.42
C GLN A 408 -21.22 26.32 45.31
N ARG A 409 -22.48 26.25 45.74
CA ARG A 409 -23.02 25.02 46.29
C ARG A 409 -22.95 23.95 45.23
N PRO A 410 -22.37 22.77 45.52
CA PRO A 410 -22.43 21.65 44.55
C PRO A 410 -23.90 21.36 44.26
N GLN A 411 -24.41 21.79 43.12
CA GLN A 411 -25.71 21.38 42.68
C GLN A 411 -25.58 19.89 42.27
N PRO A 412 -26.41 18.99 42.82
CA PRO A 412 -26.48 17.64 42.30
C PRO A 412 -26.74 17.77 40.81
N SER A 413 -25.98 17.00 39.98
CA SER A 413 -26.15 16.96 38.54
C SER A 413 -27.66 16.77 38.23
N GLY A 414 -28.29 17.82 37.66
CA GLY A 414 -29.71 17.79 37.42
C GLY A 414 -30.07 16.62 36.53
N ARG A 415 -31.29 16.08 36.68
CA ARG A 415 -31.82 14.96 35.86
C ARG A 415 -31.55 15.18 34.37
N VAL A 416 -31.54 16.42 33.88
CA VAL A 416 -31.27 16.81 32.51
C VAL A 416 -29.84 16.46 32.09
N VAL A 417 -28.84 16.69 32.95
CA VAL A 417 -27.44 16.36 32.66
C VAL A 417 -27.29 14.83 32.57
N LEU A 418 -27.93 14.10 33.48
CA LEU A 418 -27.90 12.63 33.44
C LEU A 418 -28.57 12.07 32.19
N VAL A 419 -29.68 12.64 31.77
CA VAL A 419 -30.37 12.25 30.55
C VAL A 419 -29.52 12.54 29.30
N VAL A 420 -28.88 13.70 29.23
CA VAL A 420 -27.99 14.05 28.13
C VAL A 420 -26.78 13.11 28.07
N GLU A 421 -26.15 12.81 29.20
CA GLU A 421 -25.04 11.85 29.25
C GLU A 421 -25.48 10.44 28.81
N LEU A 422 -26.66 10.00 29.27
CA LEU A 422 -27.23 8.71 28.88
C LEU A 422 -27.50 8.66 27.37
N VAL A 423 -28.09 9.71 26.81
CA VAL A 423 -28.33 9.81 25.36
C VAL A 423 -27.03 9.74 24.58
N VAL A 424 -25.96 10.45 25.04
CA VAL A 424 -24.64 10.40 24.39
C VAL A 424 -24.04 9.00 24.44
N VAL A 425 -24.14 8.31 25.59
CA VAL A 425 -23.67 6.93 25.74
C VAL A 425 -24.45 5.97 24.85
N LEU A 426 -25.78 6.12 24.81
CA LEU A 426 -26.64 5.29 23.94
C LEU A 426 -26.34 5.50 22.46
N LEU A 427 -26.17 6.76 22.02
CA LEU A 427 -25.76 7.08 20.65
C LEU A 427 -24.38 6.49 20.32
N ALA A 428 -23.43 6.58 21.24
CA ALA A 428 -22.11 5.96 21.04
C ALA A 428 -22.19 4.42 20.96
N ALA A 429 -23.15 3.80 21.66
CA ALA A 429 -23.36 2.35 21.63
C ALA A 429 -24.09 1.87 20.34
N THR A 430 -24.76 2.75 19.59
CA THR A 430 -25.37 2.39 18.29
C THR A 430 -24.36 2.24 17.17
N LEU A 431 -23.23 2.95 17.22
CA LEU A 431 -22.18 2.88 16.19
C LEU A 431 -21.56 1.47 16.05
N PRO A 432 -21.11 0.77 17.12
CA PRO A 432 -20.61 -0.58 16.96
C PRO A 432 -21.70 -1.56 16.48
N LEU A 433 -22.97 -1.33 16.83
CA LEU A 433 -24.08 -2.15 16.36
C LEU A 433 -24.35 -1.95 14.86
N SER A 434 -24.15 -0.73 14.33
CA SER A 434 -24.28 -0.46 12.90
C SER A 434 -23.15 -1.15 12.10
N VAL A 435 -21.94 -1.17 12.62
CA VAL A 435 -20.80 -1.85 11.99
C VAL A 435 -21.00 -3.37 11.99
N LEU A 436 -21.39 -3.94 13.13
CA LEU A 436 -21.58 -5.40 13.27
C LEU A 436 -22.80 -5.94 12.52
N GLY A 437 -23.79 -5.09 12.24
CA GLY A 437 -25.06 -5.48 11.57
C GLY A 437 -25.12 -5.12 10.08
N SER A 438 -24.08 -4.55 9.51
CA SER A 438 -24.06 -4.18 8.09
C SER A 438 -23.33 -5.24 7.25
N ASP A 439 -24.06 -5.89 6.34
CA ASP A 439 -23.51 -6.70 5.24
C ASP A 439 -22.91 -5.79 4.12
N LYS A 440 -22.49 -4.56 4.46
CA LYS A 440 -21.99 -3.61 3.47
C LYS A 440 -20.52 -3.84 3.19
N ASP A 441 -20.19 -3.88 1.93
CA ASP A 441 -18.81 -3.80 1.44
C ASP A 441 -18.24 -2.40 1.80
N GLY A 442 -17.45 -2.32 2.87
CA GLY A 442 -16.71 -1.13 3.30
C GLY A 442 -17.34 -0.29 4.41
N LEU A 443 -16.50 0.38 5.18
CA LEU A 443 -16.86 1.29 6.29
C LEU A 443 -17.27 2.67 5.79
N GLY A 444 -18.38 3.19 6.32
CA GLY A 444 -18.78 4.58 6.11
C GLY A 444 -17.89 5.55 6.92
N ALA A 445 -17.81 6.82 6.48
CA ALA A 445 -17.09 7.86 7.21
C ALA A 445 -17.61 8.07 8.64
N ALA A 446 -18.86 7.75 8.93
CA ALA A 446 -19.45 7.82 10.27
C ALA A 446 -18.88 6.74 11.21
N ASP A 447 -18.60 5.55 10.70
CA ASP A 447 -18.11 4.42 11.50
C ASP A 447 -16.69 4.70 12.04
N LEU A 448 -15.88 5.42 11.29
CA LEU A 448 -14.53 5.85 11.70
C LEU A 448 -14.53 6.93 12.83
N LEU A 449 -15.69 7.46 13.23
CA LEU A 449 -15.84 8.27 14.44
C LEU A 449 -15.97 7.43 15.72
N LEU A 450 -16.08 6.10 15.60
CA LEU A 450 -16.23 5.19 16.74
C LEU A 450 -15.16 5.37 17.82
N PRO A 451 -13.86 5.58 17.54
CA PRO A 451 -12.86 5.77 18.58
C PRO A 451 -13.15 6.95 19.52
N VAL A 452 -13.61 8.07 18.93
CA VAL A 452 -13.97 9.27 19.71
C VAL A 452 -15.30 9.09 20.44
N ALA A 453 -16.27 8.51 19.79
CA ALA A 453 -17.57 8.21 20.42
C ALA A 453 -17.42 7.24 21.60
N ALA A 454 -16.64 6.17 21.42
CA ALA A 454 -16.30 5.22 22.47
C ALA A 454 -15.52 5.90 23.62
N ALA A 455 -14.59 6.81 23.28
CA ALA A 455 -13.83 7.56 24.28
C ALA A 455 -14.71 8.52 25.08
N VAL A 456 -15.67 9.19 24.45
CA VAL A 456 -16.61 10.08 25.13
C VAL A 456 -17.50 9.26 26.05
N ALA A 457 -18.05 8.15 25.59
CA ALA A 457 -18.89 7.26 26.42
C ALA A 457 -18.08 6.64 27.56
N GLY A 458 -16.90 6.08 27.27
CA GLY A 458 -16.00 5.50 28.26
C GLY A 458 -15.54 6.52 29.30
N GLY A 459 -15.20 7.74 28.87
CA GLY A 459 -14.81 8.83 29.76
C GLY A 459 -15.93 9.31 30.67
N LEU A 460 -17.16 9.41 30.15
CA LEU A 460 -18.34 9.73 30.97
C LEU A 460 -18.64 8.63 31.99
N LEU A 461 -18.66 7.37 31.56
CA LEU A 461 -18.87 6.23 32.45
C LEU A 461 -17.80 6.12 33.52
N MET A 462 -16.51 6.29 33.12
CA MET A 462 -15.40 6.25 34.06
C MET A 462 -15.46 7.39 35.09
N THR A 463 -15.86 8.59 34.67
CA THR A 463 -16.04 9.73 35.57
C THR A 463 -17.10 9.42 36.64
N ARG A 464 -18.23 8.81 36.21
CA ARG A 464 -19.29 8.38 37.13
C ARG A 464 -18.81 7.27 38.06
N ALA A 465 -18.10 6.27 37.53
CA ALA A 465 -17.57 5.16 38.32
C ALA A 465 -16.56 5.65 39.38
N VAL A 466 -15.60 6.49 38.98
CA VAL A 466 -14.58 7.03 39.92
C VAL A 466 -15.22 7.87 41.00
N THR A 467 -16.20 8.72 40.67
CA THR A 467 -16.93 9.53 41.68
C THR A 467 -17.77 8.65 42.60
N ALA A 468 -18.49 7.66 42.07
CA ALA A 468 -19.29 6.73 42.86
C ALA A 468 -18.41 5.91 43.83
N VAL A 469 -17.31 5.36 43.34
CA VAL A 469 -16.32 4.63 44.17
C VAL A 469 -15.73 5.52 45.24
N ALA A 470 -15.36 6.75 44.92
CA ALA A 470 -14.83 7.70 45.89
C ALA A 470 -15.85 8.06 46.99
N VAL A 471 -17.14 8.27 46.62
CA VAL A 471 -18.22 8.52 47.58
C VAL A 471 -18.47 7.29 48.44
N TRP A 472 -18.59 6.12 47.86
CA TRP A 472 -18.77 4.85 48.55
C TRP A 472 -17.64 4.55 49.51
N TRP A 473 -16.39 4.79 49.07
CA TRP A 473 -15.22 4.57 49.88
C TRP A 473 -15.13 5.55 51.06
N THR A 474 -15.45 6.84 50.87
CA THR A 474 -15.44 7.83 51.95
C THR A 474 -16.55 7.63 53.00
N GLY A 475 -17.66 6.94 52.61
CA GLY A 475 -18.77 6.60 53.52
C GLY A 475 -18.49 5.40 54.44
N ARG A 476 -17.49 4.57 54.17
CA ARG A 476 -17.28 3.27 54.86
C ARG A 476 -16.26 3.26 56.00
N GLY A 477 -15.81 4.40 56.53
CA GLY A 477 -15.18 4.33 57.79
C GLY A 477 -13.86 5.03 58.07
N ALA A 478 -13.60 5.25 59.36
CA ALA A 478 -12.70 6.18 59.98
C ALA A 478 -11.24 5.67 60.18
N GLN A 479 -10.88 4.46 59.78
CA GLN A 479 -9.55 3.88 60.13
C GLN A 479 -8.60 3.79 58.92
N ARG A 480 -8.47 4.86 58.14
CA ARG A 480 -7.64 4.85 56.92
C ARG A 480 -6.49 5.83 57.00
N PRO A 481 -5.38 5.61 56.26
CA PRO A 481 -4.28 6.58 56.20
C PRO A 481 -4.80 7.92 55.71
N LEU A 482 -4.47 8.98 56.47
CA LEU A 482 -4.93 10.34 56.20
C LEU A 482 -4.74 10.81 54.75
N PRO A 483 -3.61 10.50 54.05
CA PRO A 483 -3.41 10.89 52.66
C PRO A 483 -4.46 10.30 51.71
N VAL A 484 -4.80 9.03 51.88
CA VAL A 484 -5.79 8.32 51.04
C VAL A 484 -7.21 8.85 51.27
N PHE A 485 -7.55 9.13 52.52
CA PHE A 485 -8.86 9.74 52.86
C PHE A 485 -9.00 11.13 52.26
N VAL A 486 -7.95 11.97 52.35
CA VAL A 486 -7.95 13.33 51.76
C VAL A 486 -8.07 13.26 50.25
N ALA A 487 -7.34 12.34 49.57
CA ALA A 487 -7.42 12.15 48.16
C ALA A 487 -8.83 11.69 47.72
N ALA A 488 -9.40 10.67 48.36
CA ALA A 488 -10.74 10.16 48.02
C ALA A 488 -11.81 11.24 48.24
N ARG A 489 -11.70 12.04 49.29
CA ARG A 489 -12.62 13.15 49.58
C ARG A 489 -12.47 14.29 48.57
N ALA A 490 -11.26 14.55 48.07
CA ALA A 490 -11.01 15.51 47.00
C ALA A 490 -11.69 15.06 45.68
N VAL A 491 -11.51 13.80 45.29
CA VAL A 491 -12.14 13.22 44.11
C VAL A 491 -13.68 13.22 44.22
N ALA A 492 -14.24 12.82 45.37
CA ALA A 492 -15.67 12.79 45.60
C ALA A 492 -16.34 14.17 45.60
N ARG A 493 -15.67 15.21 46.09
CA ARG A 493 -16.23 16.59 46.21
C ARG A 493 -16.02 17.44 44.96
N ARG A 494 -14.99 17.17 44.20
CA ARG A 494 -14.65 17.96 43.03
C ARG A 494 -15.34 17.36 41.79
N SER A 495 -16.40 18.00 41.32
CA SER A 495 -17.10 17.65 40.04
C SER A 495 -16.19 17.85 38.81
N GLN A 496 -14.90 17.97 39.00
CA GLN A 496 -13.91 18.35 37.98
C GLN A 496 -13.25 17.14 37.29
N GLY A 497 -13.57 15.91 37.68
CA GLY A 497 -13.12 14.70 37.01
C GLY A 497 -13.44 14.73 35.53
N THR A 498 -14.64 15.20 35.15
CA THR A 498 -15.05 15.34 33.74
C THR A 498 -14.18 16.30 32.92
N LEU A 499 -13.56 17.32 33.57
CA LEU A 499 -12.71 18.30 32.90
C LEU A 499 -11.38 17.73 32.47
N VAL A 500 -10.90 16.68 33.12
CA VAL A 500 -9.57 16.08 32.88
C VAL A 500 -9.74 14.69 32.27
N ILE A 501 -10.66 13.89 32.80
CA ILE A 501 -10.83 12.49 32.36
C ILE A 501 -11.23 12.42 30.89
N LEU A 502 -12.21 13.20 30.45
CA LEU A 502 -12.73 13.10 29.08
C LEU A 502 -11.69 13.43 28.00
N PRO A 503 -10.96 14.58 28.05
CA PRO A 503 -9.97 14.88 27.02
C PRO A 503 -8.78 13.91 27.02
N VAL A 504 -8.34 13.47 28.19
CA VAL A 504 -7.24 12.51 28.31
C VAL A 504 -7.69 11.15 27.76
N CYS A 505 -8.91 10.70 28.11
CA CYS A 505 -9.51 9.48 27.58
C CYS A 505 -9.60 9.53 26.04
N ALA A 506 -10.10 10.64 25.49
CA ALA A 506 -10.20 10.80 24.03
C ALA A 506 -8.82 10.78 23.35
N ALA A 507 -7.84 11.49 23.91
CA ALA A 507 -6.48 11.52 23.37
C ALA A 507 -5.82 10.13 23.39
N VAL A 508 -5.99 9.38 24.50
CA VAL A 508 -5.45 8.03 24.64
C VAL A 508 -6.15 7.05 23.70
N ALA A 509 -7.49 7.12 23.62
CA ALA A 509 -8.25 6.23 22.75
C ALA A 509 -7.89 6.41 21.26
N VAL A 510 -7.79 7.66 20.81
CA VAL A 510 -7.38 7.96 19.43
C VAL A 510 -5.93 7.53 19.19
N ALA A 511 -5.03 7.68 20.19
CA ALA A 511 -3.65 7.24 20.05
C ALA A 511 -3.55 5.71 19.91
N VAL A 512 -4.28 4.96 20.73
CA VAL A 512 -4.32 3.48 20.63
C VAL A 512 -4.90 3.04 19.27
N PHE A 513 -5.98 3.66 18.85
CA PHE A 513 -6.59 3.38 17.55
C PHE A 513 -5.63 3.70 16.39
N ALA A 514 -5.00 4.89 16.42
CA ALA A 514 -4.06 5.32 15.38
C ALA A 514 -2.85 4.39 15.24
N VAL A 515 -2.24 4.01 16.39
CA VAL A 515 -1.09 3.09 16.39
C VAL A 515 -1.50 1.68 15.97
N GLY A 516 -2.66 1.21 16.43
CA GLY A 516 -3.19 -0.10 16.06
C GLY A 516 -3.48 -0.21 14.56
N THR A 517 -4.16 0.79 14.00
CA THR A 517 -4.47 0.80 12.55
C THR A 517 -3.23 0.98 11.69
N ASP A 518 -2.29 1.88 12.07
CA ASP A 518 -1.05 2.07 11.32
C ASP A 518 -0.19 0.79 11.34
N SER A 519 -0.05 0.12 12.50
CA SER A 519 0.71 -1.12 12.59
C SER A 519 0.07 -2.25 11.79
N ALA A 520 -1.26 -2.42 11.86
CA ALA A 520 -2.00 -3.42 11.09
C ALA A 520 -1.91 -3.15 9.58
N ALA A 521 -2.11 -1.89 9.16
CA ALA A 521 -2.01 -1.50 7.76
C ALA A 521 -0.58 -1.65 7.21
N SER A 522 0.45 -1.32 8.02
CA SER A 522 1.85 -1.53 7.63
C SER A 522 2.19 -3.02 7.47
N ALA A 523 1.71 -3.86 8.40
CA ALA A 523 1.89 -5.30 8.33
C ALA A 523 1.13 -5.91 7.14
N TRP A 524 -0.10 -5.44 6.87
CA TRP A 524 -0.87 -5.84 5.72
C TRP A 524 -0.16 -5.47 4.40
N ARG A 525 0.33 -4.22 4.26
CA ARG A 525 1.09 -3.80 3.06
C ARG A 525 2.34 -4.63 2.85
N ALA A 526 3.07 -4.95 3.93
CA ALA A 526 4.23 -5.83 3.86
C ALA A 526 3.84 -7.25 3.39
N SER A 527 2.72 -7.77 3.89
CA SER A 527 2.20 -9.08 3.49
C SER A 527 1.74 -9.09 2.03
N VAL A 528 1.00 -8.07 1.59
CA VAL A 528 0.58 -7.93 0.18
C VAL A 528 1.80 -7.85 -0.74
N ALA A 529 2.79 -7.04 -0.39
CA ALA A 529 4.02 -6.95 -1.17
C ALA A 529 4.74 -8.30 -1.28
N ALA A 530 4.80 -9.06 -0.19
CA ALA A 530 5.42 -10.39 -0.17
C ALA A 530 4.62 -11.45 -0.93
N THR A 531 3.29 -11.29 -1.07
CA THR A 531 2.46 -12.18 -1.89
C THR A 531 2.39 -11.77 -3.35
N THR A 532 2.58 -10.50 -3.66
CA THR A 532 2.59 -10.00 -5.06
C THR A 532 3.90 -10.31 -5.77
N ALA A 533 5.03 -10.37 -5.04
CA ALA A 533 6.33 -10.70 -5.61
C ALA A 533 6.87 -12.01 -5.00
N PRO A 534 7.58 -12.85 -5.77
CA PRO A 534 8.09 -14.12 -5.28
C PRO A 534 9.30 -13.97 -4.34
N GLY A 535 9.84 -12.77 -4.18
CA GLY A 535 10.99 -12.48 -3.31
C GLY A 535 11.25 -11.00 -3.10
N VAL A 536 12.27 -10.68 -2.31
CA VAL A 536 12.65 -9.30 -1.98
C VAL A 536 13.22 -8.57 -3.21
N ASP A 537 14.16 -9.21 -3.90
CA ASP A 537 14.65 -8.81 -5.23
C ASP A 537 14.16 -9.86 -6.24
N VAL A 538 13.70 -9.41 -7.39
CA VAL A 538 13.15 -10.28 -8.43
C VAL A 538 13.81 -9.95 -9.76
N TYR A 539 14.14 -10.98 -10.51
CA TYR A 539 14.72 -10.87 -11.84
C TYR A 539 13.87 -11.70 -12.81
N GLU A 540 13.32 -11.06 -13.82
CA GLU A 540 12.62 -11.74 -14.91
C GLU A 540 13.63 -12.40 -15.84
N SER A 541 13.39 -13.67 -16.17
CA SER A 541 14.27 -14.47 -17.02
C SER A 541 13.64 -14.68 -18.39
N PRO A 542 14.33 -14.31 -19.48
CA PRO A 542 13.85 -14.61 -20.83
C PRO A 542 14.04 -16.10 -21.19
N ARG A 543 14.55 -16.90 -20.25
CA ARG A 543 14.87 -18.31 -20.45
C ARG A 543 13.66 -19.21 -20.16
N GLN A 544 13.72 -20.43 -20.67
CA GLN A 544 12.75 -21.47 -20.31
C GLN A 544 12.87 -21.85 -18.83
N LEU A 545 11.83 -22.52 -18.29
CA LEU A 545 11.74 -22.87 -16.87
C LEU A 545 12.94 -23.68 -16.37
N ASP A 546 13.30 -24.73 -17.10
CA ASP A 546 14.41 -25.61 -16.81
C ASP A 546 15.76 -24.91 -16.89
N GLU A 547 15.96 -24.03 -17.89
CA GLU A 547 17.17 -23.22 -18.01
C GLU A 547 17.31 -22.22 -16.85
N THR A 548 16.19 -21.61 -16.42
CA THR A 548 16.18 -20.67 -15.27
C THR A 548 16.52 -21.41 -13.98
N MET A 549 15.97 -22.60 -13.76
CA MET A 549 16.31 -23.43 -12.61
C MET A 549 17.80 -23.82 -12.63
N HIS A 550 18.31 -24.28 -13.78
CA HIS A 550 19.72 -24.61 -13.94
C HIS A 550 20.66 -23.40 -13.72
N LEU A 551 20.24 -22.21 -14.14
CA LEU A 551 20.98 -20.98 -13.88
C LEU A 551 21.11 -20.72 -12.38
N THR A 552 20.02 -20.85 -11.61
CA THR A 552 20.06 -20.65 -10.15
C THR A 552 20.94 -21.68 -9.45
N GLU A 553 20.91 -22.94 -9.88
CA GLU A 553 21.77 -24.01 -9.34
C GLU A 553 23.25 -23.77 -9.58
N ARG A 554 23.61 -23.29 -10.79
CA ARG A 554 25.02 -22.96 -11.12
C ARG A 554 25.54 -21.74 -10.37
N LEU A 555 24.73 -20.68 -10.26
CA LEU A 555 25.14 -19.44 -9.61
C LEU A 555 25.12 -19.54 -8.08
N ASP A 556 24.22 -20.31 -7.53
CA ASP A 556 24.04 -20.53 -6.09
C ASP A 556 23.88 -22.03 -5.78
N PRO A 557 24.98 -22.83 -5.84
CA PRO A 557 24.89 -24.28 -5.60
C PRO A 557 24.39 -24.67 -4.22
N ASP A 558 24.64 -23.83 -3.22
CA ASP A 558 24.18 -24.03 -1.83
C ASP A 558 22.69 -23.70 -1.65
N GLY A 559 22.04 -23.06 -2.62
CA GLY A 559 20.64 -22.63 -2.56
C GLY A 559 20.35 -21.66 -1.43
N ARG A 560 21.27 -20.71 -1.17
CA ARG A 560 21.15 -19.76 -0.04
C ARG A 560 20.47 -18.46 -0.43
N TYR A 561 20.64 -18.03 -1.68
CA TYR A 561 20.33 -16.69 -2.10
C TYR A 561 19.30 -16.62 -3.23
N LEU A 562 19.29 -17.62 -4.13
CA LEU A 562 18.49 -17.61 -5.34
C LEU A 562 17.50 -18.78 -5.40
N MET A 563 16.29 -18.51 -5.90
CA MET A 563 15.25 -19.51 -6.15
C MET A 563 14.57 -19.23 -7.50
N ALA A 564 14.48 -20.26 -8.33
CA ALA A 564 13.69 -20.19 -9.55
C ALA A 564 12.20 -20.28 -9.24
N VAL A 565 11.42 -19.40 -9.88
CA VAL A 565 9.96 -19.31 -9.75
C VAL A 565 9.37 -19.12 -11.13
N ALA A 566 8.21 -19.70 -11.38
CA ALA A 566 7.47 -19.47 -12.60
C ALA A 566 5.99 -19.22 -12.30
N GLU A 567 5.42 -18.28 -13.03
CA GLU A 567 3.98 -18.05 -13.12
C GLU A 567 3.48 -18.67 -14.43
N VAL A 568 2.48 -19.53 -14.33
CA VAL A 568 1.94 -20.27 -15.50
C VAL A 568 0.43 -20.05 -15.54
N ALA A 569 -0.04 -19.41 -16.59
CA ALA A 569 -1.46 -19.25 -16.83
C ALA A 569 -2.05 -20.58 -17.36
N VAL A 570 -3.08 -21.09 -16.71
CA VAL A 570 -3.78 -22.33 -17.09
C VAL A 570 -5.24 -22.00 -17.41
N PRO A 571 -5.68 -22.16 -18.67
CA PRO A 571 -7.03 -21.75 -19.08
C PRO A 571 -8.16 -22.39 -18.28
N SER A 572 -7.95 -23.61 -17.75
CA SER A 572 -8.98 -24.38 -17.05
C SER A 572 -9.00 -24.21 -15.52
N ALA A 573 -7.94 -23.66 -14.91
CA ALA A 573 -7.77 -23.66 -13.47
C ALA A 573 -7.13 -22.39 -12.89
N GLY A 574 -7.12 -21.28 -13.62
CA GLY A 574 -6.49 -20.05 -13.18
C GLY A 574 -4.97 -20.07 -13.34
N GLU A 575 -4.24 -19.64 -12.32
CA GLU A 575 -2.78 -19.46 -12.38
C GLU A 575 -2.07 -20.43 -11.46
N ILE A 576 -0.95 -20.98 -11.95
CA ILE A 576 -0.06 -21.85 -11.18
C ILE A 576 1.22 -21.08 -10.89
N VAL A 577 1.67 -21.09 -9.64
CA VAL A 577 3.03 -20.72 -9.26
C VAL A 577 3.86 -21.97 -9.04
N ALA A 578 4.89 -22.17 -9.84
CA ALA A 578 5.84 -23.26 -9.70
C ALA A 578 7.13 -22.72 -9.06
N VAL A 579 7.59 -23.35 -7.98
CA VAL A 579 8.78 -22.91 -7.24
C VAL A 579 9.76 -24.07 -7.01
N ASP A 580 11.03 -23.76 -6.96
CA ASP A 580 12.03 -24.72 -6.47
C ASP A 580 11.79 -24.98 -4.97
N SER A 581 11.01 -26.03 -4.66
CA SER A 581 10.60 -26.35 -3.31
C SER A 581 11.79 -26.65 -2.38
N SER A 582 12.94 -27.06 -2.94
CA SER A 582 14.15 -27.34 -2.15
C SER A 582 14.80 -26.09 -1.56
N ARG A 583 14.48 -24.91 -2.08
CA ARG A 583 15.01 -23.61 -1.68
C ARG A 583 14.01 -22.69 -1.01
N LEU A 584 12.73 -23.06 -1.02
CA LEU A 584 11.62 -22.23 -0.57
C LEU A 584 11.75 -21.79 0.90
N ASP A 585 12.25 -22.64 1.78
CA ASP A 585 12.45 -22.33 3.20
C ASP A 585 13.57 -21.32 3.46
N ARG A 586 14.53 -21.23 2.53
CA ARG A 586 15.73 -20.41 2.67
C ARG A 586 15.64 -19.09 1.93
N VAL A 587 15.01 -19.08 0.78
CA VAL A 587 14.92 -17.91 -0.11
C VAL A 587 13.54 -17.27 -0.08
N GLY A 588 12.47 -18.05 0.06
CA GLY A 588 11.12 -17.55 0.11
C GLY A 588 10.82 -16.86 1.45
N ASP A 589 10.62 -15.56 1.46
CA ASP A 589 10.22 -14.78 2.64
C ASP A 589 8.70 -14.57 2.65
N TRP A 590 7.95 -15.69 2.64
CA TRP A 590 6.49 -15.62 2.55
C TRP A 590 5.87 -15.60 3.94
N PRO A 591 4.90 -14.68 4.19
CA PRO A 591 4.24 -14.60 5.48
C PRO A 591 3.50 -15.89 5.82
N GLY A 592 3.84 -16.52 6.95
CA GLY A 592 3.24 -17.78 7.37
C GLY A 592 1.72 -17.71 7.55
N GLN A 593 1.19 -16.53 7.92
CA GLN A 593 -0.26 -16.34 8.02
C GLN A 593 -1.00 -16.59 6.68
N TRP A 594 -0.37 -16.25 5.55
CA TRP A 594 -0.94 -16.48 4.21
C TRP A 594 -0.85 -17.95 3.81
N LEU A 595 0.10 -18.68 4.38
CA LEU A 595 0.28 -20.12 4.16
C LEU A 595 -0.57 -20.99 5.13
N GLY A 596 -1.62 -20.42 5.71
CA GLY A 596 -2.47 -21.12 6.68
C GLY A 596 -1.77 -21.39 8.02
N GLY A 597 -0.89 -20.48 8.45
CA GLY A 597 -0.10 -20.60 9.68
C GLY A 597 1.15 -21.48 9.56
N ARG A 598 1.51 -21.93 8.36
CA ARG A 598 2.67 -22.79 8.08
C ARG A 598 3.92 -21.94 7.83
N THR A 599 5.07 -22.54 8.10
CA THR A 599 6.38 -22.02 7.68
C THR A 599 6.63 -22.32 6.20
N GLY A 600 7.60 -21.63 5.58
CA GLY A 600 8.04 -21.94 4.21
C GLY A 600 8.51 -23.39 4.06
N ALA A 601 9.20 -23.93 5.08
CA ALA A 601 9.64 -25.32 5.10
C ALA A 601 8.45 -26.33 5.13
N GLU A 602 7.40 -26.04 5.89
CA GLU A 602 6.21 -26.87 5.92
C GLU A 602 5.42 -26.79 4.60
N ALA A 603 5.34 -25.64 3.98
CA ALA A 603 4.73 -25.46 2.67
C ALA A 603 5.54 -26.21 1.59
N ALA A 604 6.88 -26.07 1.60
CA ALA A 604 7.78 -26.81 0.73
C ALA A 604 7.59 -28.33 0.85
N ALA A 605 7.49 -28.83 2.08
CA ALA A 605 7.29 -30.26 2.33
C ALA A 605 5.95 -30.79 1.79
N LEU A 606 4.91 -29.95 1.72
CA LEU A 606 3.61 -30.34 1.17
C LEU A 606 3.64 -30.49 -0.36
N VAL A 607 4.43 -29.66 -1.05
CA VAL A 607 4.53 -29.66 -2.51
C VAL A 607 5.72 -30.44 -3.04
N ALA A 608 6.66 -30.82 -2.15
CA ALA A 608 7.82 -31.60 -2.52
C ALA A 608 7.44 -32.90 -3.20
N PRO A 609 8.17 -33.32 -4.23
CA PRO A 609 7.93 -34.60 -4.91
C PRO A 609 8.15 -35.76 -3.96
N ALA A 610 7.37 -36.85 -4.13
CA ALA A 610 7.49 -38.07 -3.33
C ALA A 610 8.84 -38.80 -3.55
N ALA A 611 9.49 -38.52 -4.68
CA ALA A 611 10.84 -39.01 -4.99
C ALA A 611 11.58 -37.88 -5.76
N PRO A 612 12.92 -37.82 -5.69
CA PRO A 612 13.70 -36.81 -6.39
C PRO A 612 13.48 -36.93 -7.91
N VAL A 613 13.31 -35.79 -8.55
CA VAL A 613 13.26 -35.71 -10.01
C VAL A 613 14.67 -35.97 -10.57
N LEU A 614 14.77 -36.93 -11.47
CA LEU A 614 16.06 -37.33 -12.04
C LEU A 614 16.46 -36.31 -13.12
N ARG A 615 17.48 -35.53 -12.82
CA ARG A 615 18.15 -34.67 -13.76
C ARG A 615 19.37 -35.34 -14.32
N LEU A 616 19.49 -35.35 -15.61
CA LEU A 616 20.57 -36.02 -16.35
C LEU A 616 21.37 -34.90 -17.07
N GLU A 617 22.68 -34.89 -16.90
CA GLU A 617 23.59 -33.96 -17.57
C GLU A 617 24.73 -34.75 -18.21
N GLY A 618 24.81 -34.74 -19.51
CA GLY A 618 25.80 -35.46 -20.27
C GLY A 618 25.35 -35.74 -21.69
N THR A 619 26.21 -36.37 -22.46
CA THR A 619 25.97 -36.62 -23.89
C THR A 619 25.88 -38.11 -24.21
N THR A 620 26.41 -39.01 -23.35
CA THR A 620 26.46 -40.45 -23.63
C THR A 620 25.58 -41.21 -22.64
N PHE A 621 24.54 -41.86 -23.12
CA PHE A 621 23.56 -42.58 -22.32
C PHE A 621 23.66 -44.10 -22.57
N ARG A 622 23.55 -44.87 -21.50
CA ARG A 622 23.43 -46.36 -21.57
C ARG A 622 22.38 -46.84 -20.61
N VAL A 623 21.47 -47.68 -21.06
CA VAL A 623 20.43 -48.31 -20.26
C VAL A 623 20.77 -49.82 -20.09
N ALA A 624 20.85 -50.29 -18.84
CA ALA A 624 21.00 -51.71 -18.54
C ALA A 624 19.61 -52.30 -18.25
N VAL A 625 19.27 -53.35 -18.94
CA VAL A 625 17.98 -54.07 -18.81
C VAL A 625 18.30 -55.57 -18.58
N ASP A 626 17.93 -56.03 -17.41
CA ASP A 626 18.12 -57.46 -17.05
C ASP A 626 16.91 -58.27 -17.57
N GLY A 627 17.22 -59.39 -18.26
CA GLY A 627 16.20 -60.23 -18.86
C GLY A 627 15.70 -59.77 -20.22
N ALA A 628 16.33 -58.78 -20.85
CA ALA A 628 15.90 -58.28 -22.15
C ALA A 628 16.08 -59.37 -23.25
N PRO A 629 15.03 -59.71 -24.03
CA PRO A 629 15.16 -60.62 -25.16
C PRO A 629 15.93 -59.96 -26.33
N PRO A 630 16.48 -60.73 -27.26
CA PRO A 630 17.09 -60.18 -28.48
C PRO A 630 16.09 -59.35 -29.28
N GLY A 631 16.43 -58.06 -29.50
CA GLY A 631 15.58 -57.14 -30.24
C GLY A 631 14.68 -56.25 -29.37
N ALA A 632 14.78 -56.34 -28.01
CA ALA A 632 14.16 -55.37 -27.15
C ALA A 632 14.88 -54.01 -27.22
N GLU A 633 14.13 -52.96 -27.17
CA GLU A 633 14.62 -51.58 -27.14
C GLU A 633 14.16 -50.87 -25.88
N ALA A 634 15.10 -50.27 -25.15
CA ALA A 634 14.79 -49.37 -24.06
C ALA A 634 14.45 -47.99 -24.65
N VAL A 635 13.42 -47.37 -24.14
CA VAL A 635 12.98 -46.04 -24.63
C VAL A 635 13.04 -45.04 -23.49
N LEU A 636 13.86 -44.03 -23.67
CA LEU A 636 14.01 -42.92 -22.71
C LEU A 636 13.09 -41.74 -23.11
N GLY A 637 12.13 -41.43 -22.26
CA GLY A 637 11.41 -40.19 -22.33
C GLY A 637 12.21 -39.11 -21.63
N LEU A 638 12.63 -38.10 -22.35
CA LEU A 638 13.48 -37.03 -21.86
C LEU A 638 12.79 -35.69 -22.09
N ARG A 639 12.81 -34.84 -21.08
CA ARG A 639 12.51 -33.43 -21.18
C ARG A 639 13.80 -32.67 -21.42
N THR A 640 14.00 -32.19 -22.62
CA THR A 640 15.15 -31.39 -23.02
C THR A 640 14.78 -29.91 -23.09
N PRO A 641 15.74 -28.97 -23.08
CA PRO A 641 15.47 -27.53 -23.28
C PRO A 641 14.68 -27.20 -24.56
N VAL A 642 14.66 -28.13 -25.52
CA VAL A 642 13.98 -27.96 -26.83
C VAL A 642 12.60 -28.67 -26.84
N GLY A 643 12.16 -29.26 -25.72
CA GLY A 643 10.91 -29.99 -25.62
C GLY A 643 11.10 -31.49 -25.28
N ARG A 644 9.98 -32.23 -25.23
CA ARG A 644 10.01 -33.66 -24.96
C ARG A 644 10.56 -34.45 -26.14
N ARG A 645 11.40 -35.43 -25.86
CA ARG A 645 11.93 -36.38 -26.85
C ARG A 645 11.85 -37.80 -26.30
N SER A 646 11.50 -38.70 -27.16
CA SER A 646 11.62 -40.13 -26.93
C SER A 646 12.84 -40.63 -27.69
N VAL A 647 13.72 -41.36 -27.04
CA VAL A 647 14.97 -41.87 -27.64
C VAL A 647 15.06 -43.36 -27.40
N ASP A 648 15.14 -44.10 -28.49
CA ASP A 648 15.30 -45.55 -28.44
C ASP A 648 16.76 -45.93 -28.24
N VAL A 649 17.01 -46.77 -27.24
CA VAL A 649 18.34 -47.18 -26.81
C VAL A 649 18.42 -48.71 -26.78
N ALA A 650 19.28 -49.32 -27.55
CA ALA A 650 19.50 -50.76 -27.45
C ALA A 650 20.12 -51.08 -26.08
N PRO A 651 19.55 -52.01 -25.28
CA PRO A 651 20.07 -52.35 -23.96
C PRO A 651 21.58 -52.65 -23.94
N GLY A 652 22.30 -52.00 -23.00
CA GLY A 652 23.75 -52.17 -22.85
C GLY A 652 24.62 -51.45 -23.88
N THR A 653 24.05 -50.66 -24.80
CA THR A 653 24.81 -49.87 -25.78
C THR A 653 24.84 -48.42 -25.41
N ASP A 654 25.89 -47.69 -25.86
CA ASP A 654 26.02 -46.28 -25.66
C ASP A 654 25.29 -45.54 -26.81
N ILE A 655 24.49 -44.55 -26.46
CA ILE A 655 23.84 -43.65 -27.43
C ILE A 655 24.22 -42.20 -27.11
N ALA A 656 24.46 -41.38 -28.14
CA ALA A 656 24.72 -39.97 -27.99
C ALA A 656 23.41 -39.13 -28.01
N ILE A 657 23.20 -38.31 -26.96
CA ILE A 657 22.04 -37.44 -26.85
C ILE A 657 22.51 -36.04 -26.55
N ASP A 658 22.92 -35.30 -27.58
CA ASP A 658 23.50 -33.96 -27.45
C ASP A 658 22.55 -32.94 -26.79
N ALA A 659 21.23 -33.18 -26.90
CA ALA A 659 20.23 -32.32 -26.30
C ALA A 659 20.28 -32.28 -24.75
N CYS A 660 20.91 -33.29 -24.11
CA CYS A 660 21.12 -33.36 -22.65
C CYS A 660 22.44 -32.76 -22.16
N SER A 661 23.29 -32.21 -23.06
CA SER A 661 24.59 -31.59 -22.72
C SER A 661 24.46 -30.40 -21.77
N ARG A 662 23.32 -29.73 -21.72
CA ARG A 662 22.98 -28.63 -20.81
C ARG A 662 22.02 -29.02 -19.69
N GLY A 663 21.75 -30.33 -19.54
CA GLY A 663 20.78 -30.88 -18.60
C GLY A 663 19.44 -31.21 -19.24
N CYS A 664 18.87 -32.35 -18.86
CA CYS A 664 17.51 -32.78 -19.18
C CYS A 664 16.92 -33.55 -18.01
N PHE A 665 15.59 -33.74 -18.00
CA PHE A 665 14.90 -34.53 -16.99
C PHE A 665 14.40 -35.81 -17.58
N LEU A 666 14.57 -36.93 -16.80
CA LEU A 666 13.98 -38.19 -17.17
C LEU A 666 12.48 -38.19 -16.83
N THR A 667 11.63 -38.27 -17.85
CA THR A 667 10.17 -38.24 -17.68
C THR A 667 9.57 -39.65 -17.64
N SER A 668 10.13 -40.55 -18.45
CA SER A 668 9.73 -41.97 -18.47
C SER A 668 10.89 -42.85 -18.92
N ILE A 669 10.83 -44.09 -18.55
CA ILE A 669 11.68 -45.15 -19.07
C ILE A 669 10.79 -46.33 -19.45
N GLY A 670 10.98 -46.89 -20.63
CA GLY A 670 10.19 -48.00 -21.11
C GLY A 670 11.06 -49.04 -21.78
N VAL A 671 10.51 -50.25 -21.98
CA VAL A 671 11.14 -51.29 -22.75
C VAL A 671 10.09 -51.87 -23.68
N THR A 672 10.37 -51.86 -24.97
CA THR A 672 9.49 -52.39 -26.04
C THR A 672 10.07 -53.70 -26.59
N GLY A 673 9.23 -54.49 -27.25
CA GLY A 673 9.65 -55.78 -27.81
C GLY A 673 9.85 -56.90 -26.74
N ILE A 674 9.11 -56.80 -25.60
CA ILE A 674 9.17 -57.79 -24.49
C ILE A 674 7.89 -58.62 -24.40
N GLU A 675 8.01 -59.89 -24.12
CA GLU A 675 6.89 -60.84 -23.88
C GLU A 675 6.77 -61.20 -22.39
N GLU A 676 7.80 -60.99 -21.62
CA GLU A 676 7.86 -61.23 -20.17
C GLU A 676 8.35 -59.96 -19.45
N ASP A 677 8.14 -59.91 -18.12
CA ASP A 677 8.63 -58.79 -17.28
C ASP A 677 10.15 -58.70 -17.33
N VAL A 678 10.68 -57.52 -17.59
CA VAL A 678 12.13 -57.22 -17.56
C VAL A 678 12.42 -56.15 -16.54
N THR A 679 13.64 -56.09 -16.01
CA THR A 679 14.05 -55.10 -15.04
C THR A 679 15.05 -54.13 -15.66
N VAL A 680 14.71 -52.84 -15.68
CA VAL A 680 15.71 -51.80 -15.94
C VAL A 680 16.54 -51.64 -14.68
N SER A 681 17.76 -52.11 -14.72
CA SER A 681 18.63 -52.19 -13.53
C SER A 681 19.53 -50.98 -13.33
N ALA A 682 19.90 -50.27 -14.40
CA ALA A 682 20.70 -49.07 -14.31
C ALA A 682 20.56 -48.15 -15.55
N LEU A 683 20.70 -46.87 -15.29
CA LEU A 683 20.92 -45.83 -16.29
C LEU A 683 22.28 -45.19 -16.01
N THR A 684 23.15 -45.10 -17.01
CA THR A 684 24.42 -44.39 -16.89
C THR A 684 24.50 -43.25 -17.88
N VAL A 685 25.07 -42.12 -17.44
CA VAL A 685 25.28 -40.93 -18.25
C VAL A 685 26.77 -40.59 -18.18
N ASP A 686 27.42 -40.51 -19.34
CA ASP A 686 28.90 -40.33 -19.48
C ASP A 686 29.73 -41.32 -18.60
N GLY A 687 29.17 -42.54 -18.38
CA GLY A 687 29.81 -43.62 -17.58
C GLY A 687 29.52 -43.54 -16.08
N GLU A 688 28.85 -42.51 -15.59
CA GLU A 688 28.40 -42.42 -14.19
C GLU A 688 26.97 -42.98 -14.03
N SER A 689 26.74 -43.76 -12.99
CA SER A 689 25.43 -44.36 -12.69
C SER A 689 24.48 -43.30 -12.11
N VAL A 690 23.34 -43.13 -12.73
CA VAL A 690 22.23 -42.33 -12.21
C VAL A 690 21.53 -43.11 -11.10
N GLY A 691 21.20 -42.47 -9.99
CA GLY A 691 20.49 -43.08 -8.86
C GLY A 691 19.02 -43.42 -9.21
N LEU A 692 18.84 -44.38 -10.12
CA LEU A 692 17.54 -44.91 -10.50
C LEU A 692 17.32 -46.22 -9.72
N ASP A 693 16.23 -46.31 -8.96
CA ASP A 693 15.80 -47.59 -8.38
C ASP A 693 15.41 -48.55 -9.51
N PRO A 694 15.74 -49.86 -9.40
CA PRO A 694 15.38 -50.84 -10.40
C PRO A 694 13.88 -50.83 -10.69
N VAL A 695 13.54 -50.76 -11.97
CA VAL A 695 12.17 -50.62 -12.43
C VAL A 695 11.74 -51.79 -13.29
N ILE A 696 10.58 -52.37 -12.97
CA ILE A 696 10.02 -53.50 -13.73
C ILE A 696 9.13 -52.99 -14.85
N ALA A 697 9.45 -53.31 -16.08
CA ALA A 697 8.62 -53.08 -17.28
C ALA A 697 8.06 -54.42 -17.76
N GLY A 698 6.76 -54.49 -17.95
CA GLY A 698 6.05 -55.67 -18.44
C GLY A 698 5.38 -55.47 -19.79
N PRO A 699 4.94 -56.52 -20.48
CA PRO A 699 4.27 -56.42 -21.78
C PRO A 699 2.99 -55.54 -21.74
N ASP A 700 2.26 -55.58 -20.60
CA ASP A 700 1.04 -54.82 -20.42
C ASP A 700 1.32 -53.35 -19.90
N ALA A 701 2.53 -53.11 -19.37
CA ALA A 701 2.97 -51.80 -18.87
C ALA A 701 4.43 -51.54 -19.28
N PRO A 702 4.68 -51.38 -20.58
CA PRO A 702 6.04 -51.24 -21.09
C PRO A 702 6.73 -49.95 -20.68
N TRP A 703 5.98 -49.01 -20.18
CA TRP A 703 6.45 -47.68 -19.75
C TRP A 703 6.33 -47.52 -18.26
N VAL A 704 7.40 -47.10 -17.62
CA VAL A 704 7.41 -46.76 -16.21
C VAL A 704 7.76 -45.29 -16.07
N THR A 705 6.83 -44.61 -15.46
CA THR A 705 7.04 -43.17 -15.10
C THR A 705 7.77 -43.16 -13.75
N PRO A 706 8.88 -42.43 -13.61
CA PRO A 706 9.53 -42.26 -12.31
C PRO A 706 8.52 -41.84 -11.23
N ALA A 707 8.75 -42.19 -9.98
CA ALA A 707 7.83 -41.94 -8.87
C ALA A 707 7.49 -40.41 -8.74
N ALA A 708 8.40 -39.56 -9.14
CA ALA A 708 8.21 -38.14 -9.24
C ALA A 708 7.14 -37.68 -10.24
N ALA A 709 6.79 -38.56 -11.21
CA ALA A 709 5.76 -38.24 -12.23
C ALA A 709 4.34 -38.66 -11.82
N ARG A 710 4.10 -39.03 -10.56
CA ARG A 710 2.75 -39.29 -10.02
C ARG A 710 1.97 -37.99 -9.84
N PRO A 711 0.63 -38.03 -9.53
CA PRO A 711 -0.13 -36.82 -9.34
C PRO A 711 0.62 -35.78 -8.52
N LEU A 712 0.77 -34.57 -9.06
CA LEU A 712 1.53 -33.47 -8.45
C LEU A 712 0.94 -33.10 -7.11
N PRO A 713 1.70 -33.16 -6.02
CA PRO A 713 1.26 -32.61 -4.76
C PRO A 713 1.19 -31.07 -4.89
N VAL A 714 0.04 -30.50 -4.50
CA VAL A 714 -0.21 -29.07 -4.66
C VAL A 714 -0.73 -28.47 -3.37
N LEU A 715 -0.37 -27.20 -3.14
CA LEU A 715 -1.00 -26.34 -2.15
C LEU A 715 -1.96 -25.40 -2.89
N VAL A 716 -3.20 -25.35 -2.43
CA VAL A 716 -4.28 -24.68 -3.17
C VAL A 716 -4.68 -23.40 -2.44
N GLY A 717 -4.89 -22.32 -3.19
CA GLY A 717 -5.44 -21.09 -2.63
C GLY A 717 -6.89 -21.28 -2.14
N VAL A 718 -7.29 -20.56 -1.09
CA VAL A 718 -8.59 -20.73 -0.41
C VAL A 718 -9.79 -20.56 -1.34
N ALA A 719 -9.69 -19.77 -2.40
CA ALA A 719 -10.76 -19.58 -3.39
C ALA A 719 -10.98 -20.79 -4.30
N GLU A 720 -9.98 -21.68 -4.38
CA GLU A 720 -10.04 -22.94 -5.15
C GLU A 720 -10.27 -24.17 -4.23
N ASP A 721 -10.41 -23.97 -2.91
CA ASP A 721 -10.66 -25.03 -1.96
C ASP A 721 -11.97 -25.77 -2.27
N GLY A 722 -11.90 -27.09 -2.27
CA GLY A 722 -13.06 -27.95 -2.62
C GLY A 722 -13.39 -28.03 -4.11
N LYS A 723 -12.79 -27.22 -4.99
CA LYS A 723 -12.95 -27.33 -6.45
C LYS A 723 -12.00 -28.37 -7.04
N LEU A 724 -10.80 -28.49 -6.47
CA LEU A 724 -9.78 -29.45 -6.89
C LEU A 724 -9.82 -30.66 -5.96
N LEU A 725 -10.16 -31.82 -6.51
CA LEU A 725 -10.17 -33.09 -5.82
C LEU A 725 -8.90 -33.89 -6.14
N ASP A 726 -8.61 -34.93 -5.34
CA ASP A 726 -7.51 -35.86 -5.63
C ASP A 726 -7.72 -36.52 -7.01
N GLY A 727 -6.75 -36.39 -7.90
CA GLY A 727 -6.83 -36.90 -9.26
C GLY A 727 -7.50 -35.96 -10.26
N THR A 728 -7.80 -34.70 -9.88
CA THR A 728 -8.28 -33.68 -10.84
C THR A 728 -7.22 -33.45 -11.93
N THR A 729 -7.67 -33.44 -13.17
CA THR A 729 -6.81 -33.13 -14.32
C THR A 729 -6.96 -31.66 -14.72
N LEU A 730 -5.84 -30.94 -14.76
CA LEU A 730 -5.76 -29.58 -15.27
C LEU A 730 -5.28 -29.64 -16.73
N ALA A 731 -6.03 -29.03 -17.63
CA ALA A 731 -5.61 -28.90 -19.02
C ALA A 731 -4.63 -27.74 -19.15
N THR A 732 -3.36 -28.01 -19.41
CA THR A 732 -2.43 -27.01 -19.94
C THR A 732 -2.62 -26.89 -21.46
N ALA A 733 -1.96 -25.93 -22.10
CA ALA A 733 -2.15 -25.71 -23.55
C ALA A 733 -1.87 -26.96 -24.41
N SER A 734 -0.99 -27.84 -23.96
CA SER A 734 -0.53 -29.03 -24.71
C SER A 734 -0.81 -30.38 -24.03
N GLU A 735 -1.07 -30.39 -22.73
CA GLU A 735 -1.15 -31.63 -21.94
C GLU A 735 -2.14 -31.53 -20.77
N THR A 736 -2.41 -32.67 -20.13
CA THR A 736 -3.20 -32.75 -18.91
C THR A 736 -2.29 -33.06 -17.72
N LEU A 737 -2.40 -32.23 -16.67
CA LEU A 737 -1.67 -32.35 -15.44
C LEU A 737 -2.59 -32.93 -14.36
N THR A 738 -2.22 -34.04 -13.76
CA THR A 738 -2.99 -34.60 -12.65
C THR A 738 -2.45 -34.07 -11.34
N VAL A 739 -3.33 -33.48 -10.49
CA VAL A 739 -2.94 -32.85 -9.23
C VAL A 739 -3.52 -33.57 -8.02
N ARG A 740 -2.83 -33.42 -6.87
CA ARG A 740 -3.24 -33.94 -5.57
C ARG A 740 -3.14 -32.83 -4.53
N PRO A 741 -4.27 -32.21 -4.14
CA PRO A 741 -4.28 -31.23 -3.07
C PRO A 741 -3.73 -31.79 -1.73
N ARG A 742 -2.82 -31.09 -1.12
CA ARG A 742 -2.20 -31.42 0.17
C ARG A 742 -2.55 -30.46 1.30
N GLY A 743 -3.12 -29.33 0.98
CA GLY A 743 -3.56 -28.31 1.92
C GLY A 743 -4.02 -27.05 1.22
N THR A 744 -4.49 -26.11 2.01
CA THR A 744 -4.95 -24.80 1.55
C THR A 744 -4.05 -23.68 2.09
N ALA A 745 -3.95 -22.59 1.34
CA ALA A 745 -3.27 -21.36 1.71
C ALA A 745 -4.25 -20.18 1.55
N GLU A 746 -4.17 -19.21 2.44
CA GLU A 746 -5.00 -17.99 2.33
C GLU A 746 -4.65 -17.17 1.07
N SER A 747 -3.37 -17.12 0.76
CA SER A 747 -2.85 -16.47 -0.44
C SER A 747 -1.49 -17.07 -0.84
N LEU A 748 -1.24 -17.20 -2.13
CA LEU A 748 0.01 -17.67 -2.69
C LEU A 748 0.71 -16.53 -3.43
N PRO A 749 2.04 -16.44 -3.40
CA PRO A 749 2.77 -15.42 -4.16
C PRO A 749 2.44 -15.46 -5.65
N LEU A 750 2.38 -14.30 -6.28
CA LEU A 750 2.04 -14.07 -7.68
C LEU A 750 0.56 -14.36 -8.03
N VAL A 751 -0.03 -15.43 -7.50
CA VAL A 751 -1.34 -15.95 -7.92
C VAL A 751 -2.47 -15.75 -6.90
N GLY A 752 -2.15 -15.33 -5.70
CA GLY A 752 -3.13 -14.95 -4.68
C GLY A 752 -3.97 -16.11 -4.13
N ALA A 753 -5.24 -15.82 -3.81
CA ALA A 753 -6.17 -16.79 -3.21
C ALA A 753 -6.74 -17.80 -4.22
N ALA A 754 -6.66 -17.54 -5.52
CA ALA A 754 -7.20 -18.39 -6.58
C ALA A 754 -6.15 -19.23 -7.30
N GLY A 755 -4.92 -19.26 -6.80
CA GLY A 755 -3.81 -19.95 -7.45
C GLY A 755 -3.48 -21.31 -6.83
N ILE A 756 -2.53 -21.97 -7.47
CA ILE A 756 -2.02 -23.29 -7.09
C ILE A 756 -0.50 -23.23 -7.01
N LEU A 757 0.07 -23.70 -5.93
CA LEU A 757 1.51 -23.84 -5.75
C LEU A 757 1.95 -25.28 -6.05
N VAL A 758 2.97 -25.41 -6.88
CA VAL A 758 3.58 -26.70 -7.26
C VAL A 758 5.12 -26.65 -7.14
N ASP A 759 5.73 -27.81 -7.06
CA ASP A 759 7.18 -27.92 -7.20
C ASP A 759 7.61 -27.77 -8.65
N LEU A 760 8.58 -26.88 -8.92
CA LEU A 760 9.02 -26.52 -10.27
C LEU A 760 9.63 -27.71 -11.03
N ALA A 761 10.51 -28.49 -10.37
CA ALA A 761 11.15 -29.63 -11.00
C ALA A 761 10.12 -30.70 -11.42
N SER A 762 9.16 -30.98 -10.53
CA SER A 762 8.06 -31.91 -10.81
C SER A 762 7.13 -31.39 -11.91
N PHE A 763 6.86 -30.08 -11.91
CA PHE A 763 6.04 -29.44 -12.92
C PHE A 763 6.67 -29.52 -14.31
N VAL A 764 7.96 -29.18 -14.44
CA VAL A 764 8.72 -29.23 -15.70
C VAL A 764 8.75 -30.64 -16.27
N THR A 765 8.82 -31.68 -15.45
CA THR A 765 8.83 -33.08 -15.93
C THR A 765 7.49 -33.55 -16.46
N GLN A 766 6.38 -32.98 -15.95
CA GLN A 766 5.02 -33.43 -16.27
C GLN A 766 4.28 -32.52 -17.24
N SER A 767 4.71 -31.28 -17.43
CA SER A 767 4.01 -30.30 -18.24
C SER A 767 4.94 -29.63 -19.25
N ASP A 768 4.39 -29.31 -20.40
CA ASP A 768 5.00 -28.49 -21.47
C ASP A 768 4.10 -27.29 -21.78
N PRO A 769 4.05 -26.30 -20.91
CA PRO A 769 3.19 -25.15 -21.11
C PRO A 769 3.68 -24.33 -22.30
N ALA A 770 2.73 -23.77 -23.06
CA ALA A 770 3.07 -22.87 -24.15
C ALA A 770 3.89 -21.68 -23.61
N PRO A 771 4.99 -21.28 -24.25
CA PRO A 771 5.88 -20.22 -23.75
C PRO A 771 5.19 -18.89 -23.48
N ILE A 772 4.13 -18.58 -24.21
CA ILE A 772 3.34 -17.35 -24.04
C ILE A 772 2.50 -17.33 -22.74
N LEU A 773 2.37 -18.49 -22.09
CA LEU A 773 1.61 -18.64 -20.83
C LEU A 773 2.52 -18.75 -19.62
N VAL A 774 3.81 -18.57 -19.80
CA VAL A 774 4.81 -18.78 -18.75
C VAL A 774 5.69 -17.55 -18.61
N VAL A 775 5.80 -17.05 -17.38
CA VAL A 775 6.78 -16.04 -17.02
C VAL A 775 7.72 -16.64 -15.99
N SER A 776 9.02 -16.62 -16.28
CA SER A 776 10.05 -17.18 -15.41
C SER A 776 10.74 -16.06 -14.62
N TYR A 777 10.95 -16.29 -13.33
CA TYR A 777 11.61 -15.36 -12.42
C TYR A 777 12.73 -16.05 -11.65
N VAL A 778 13.70 -15.27 -11.22
CA VAL A 778 14.63 -15.62 -10.15
C VAL A 778 14.34 -14.73 -8.96
N ALA A 779 13.85 -15.32 -7.88
CA ALA A 779 13.71 -14.64 -6.60
C ALA A 779 15.05 -14.64 -5.87
N ALA A 780 15.43 -13.48 -5.34
CA ALA A 780 16.66 -13.30 -4.60
C ALA A 780 16.41 -12.70 -3.22
N ARG A 781 17.22 -13.10 -2.24
CA ARG A 781 17.15 -12.57 -0.87
C ARG A 781 17.70 -11.16 -0.80
N ALA A 782 17.28 -10.40 0.24
CA ALA A 782 17.80 -9.06 0.52
C ALA A 782 19.32 -9.02 0.73
N ASP A 783 19.88 -10.08 1.33
CA ASP A 783 21.31 -10.20 1.63
C ASP A 783 22.14 -10.86 0.50
N THR A 784 21.56 -11.02 -0.69
CA THR A 784 22.26 -11.53 -1.88
C THR A 784 23.48 -10.68 -2.21
N PRO A 785 24.68 -11.26 -2.40
CA PRO A 785 25.89 -10.54 -2.75
C PRO A 785 25.75 -9.72 -4.04
N ALA A 786 26.38 -8.54 -4.08
CA ALA A 786 26.32 -7.68 -5.26
C ALA A 786 26.91 -8.35 -6.51
N SER A 787 27.98 -9.16 -6.34
CA SER A 787 28.58 -9.94 -7.43
C SER A 787 27.58 -10.90 -8.07
N LEU A 788 26.72 -11.55 -7.25
CA LEU A 788 25.73 -12.49 -7.75
C LEU A 788 24.61 -11.78 -8.51
N ARG A 789 24.20 -10.59 -8.02
CA ARG A 789 23.23 -9.72 -8.73
C ARG A 789 23.77 -9.27 -10.10
N GLU A 790 25.04 -8.91 -10.15
CA GLU A 790 25.70 -8.53 -11.40
C GLU A 790 25.85 -9.72 -12.37
N GLU A 791 26.03 -10.94 -11.85
CA GLU A 791 26.02 -12.16 -12.67
C GLU A 791 24.65 -12.47 -13.26
N LEU A 792 23.56 -12.25 -12.50
CA LEU A 792 22.19 -12.36 -13.03
C LEU A 792 21.98 -11.37 -14.19
N SER A 793 22.38 -10.12 -14.02
CA SER A 793 22.26 -9.11 -15.09
C SER A 793 23.09 -9.47 -16.31
N ARG A 794 24.36 -9.94 -16.10
CA ARG A 794 25.22 -10.44 -17.21
C ARG A 794 24.63 -11.69 -17.90
N ALA A 795 23.83 -12.47 -17.20
CA ALA A 795 23.11 -13.58 -17.78
C ALA A 795 21.86 -13.17 -18.57
N GLY A 796 21.61 -11.87 -18.72
CA GLY A 796 20.49 -11.32 -19.48
C GLY A 796 19.14 -11.27 -18.72
N LEU A 797 19.17 -11.38 -17.38
CA LEU A 797 17.97 -11.23 -16.58
C LEU A 797 17.72 -9.75 -16.28
N THR A 798 16.46 -9.33 -16.38
CA THR A 798 16.02 -7.95 -16.10
C THR A 798 15.46 -7.86 -14.68
N ARG A 799 15.84 -6.81 -13.95
CA ARG A 799 15.29 -6.60 -12.61
C ARG A 799 13.83 -6.18 -12.69
N SER A 800 12.96 -6.91 -12.01
CA SER A 800 11.54 -6.60 -11.80
C SER A 800 11.29 -6.06 -10.39
N PRO A 801 10.16 -5.38 -10.14
CA PRO A 801 9.81 -4.94 -8.80
C PRO A 801 9.72 -6.11 -7.83
N GLY A 802 10.54 -6.08 -6.78
CA GLY A 802 10.46 -7.03 -5.68
C GLY A 802 9.52 -6.56 -4.57
N SER A 803 9.39 -7.36 -3.51
CA SER A 803 8.47 -7.06 -2.41
C SER A 803 8.77 -5.74 -1.71
N ASP A 804 10.04 -5.35 -1.58
CA ASP A 804 10.42 -4.05 -1.01
C ASP A 804 10.06 -2.87 -1.92
N ASP A 805 10.13 -3.03 -3.24
CA ASP A 805 9.73 -2.01 -4.20
C ASP A 805 8.21 -1.81 -4.15
N ILE A 806 7.45 -2.90 -4.21
CA ILE A 806 5.98 -2.91 -4.11
C ILE A 806 5.55 -2.30 -2.78
N ARG A 807 6.18 -2.68 -1.66
CA ARG A 807 5.88 -2.11 -0.35
C ARG A 807 6.10 -0.60 -0.32
N ARG A 808 7.18 -0.09 -0.94
CA ARG A 808 7.44 1.36 -1.02
C ARG A 808 6.35 2.09 -1.81
N VAL A 809 5.86 1.50 -2.89
CA VAL A 809 4.73 2.03 -3.67
C VAL A 809 3.47 2.06 -2.80
N LEU A 810 3.11 0.95 -2.14
CA LEU A 810 1.96 0.85 -1.25
C LEU A 810 2.04 1.83 -0.06
N ASP A 811 3.23 2.09 0.48
CA ASP A 811 3.46 3.05 1.56
C ASP A 811 3.28 4.52 1.12
N ARG A 812 3.34 4.81 -0.17
CA ARG A 812 3.14 6.13 -0.77
C ARG A 812 1.72 6.39 -1.26
N THR A 813 0.83 5.40 -1.20
CA THR A 813 -0.57 5.58 -1.60
C THR A 813 -1.25 6.67 -0.78
N ALA A 814 -2.21 7.38 -1.38
CA ALA A 814 -2.97 8.44 -0.71
C ALA A 814 -3.67 7.91 0.56
N TYR A 815 -4.19 6.68 0.50
CA TYR A 815 -4.85 6.02 1.63
C TYR A 815 -3.89 5.68 2.78
N ALA A 816 -2.69 5.16 2.49
CA ALA A 816 -1.68 4.88 3.51
C ALA A 816 -1.27 6.17 4.25
N GLN A 817 -1.16 7.27 3.53
CA GLN A 817 -0.84 8.58 4.10
C GLN A 817 -1.98 9.14 4.93
N ALA A 818 -3.23 8.89 4.52
CA ALA A 818 -4.40 9.24 5.30
C ALA A 818 -4.41 8.53 6.67
N LEU A 819 -4.07 7.24 6.71
CA LEU A 819 -3.94 6.48 7.96
C LEU A 819 -2.80 7.00 8.85
N ARG A 820 -1.65 7.35 8.27
CA ARG A 820 -0.54 7.98 9.01
C ARG A 820 -0.93 9.32 9.66
N LEU A 821 -1.85 10.08 9.05
CA LEU A 821 -2.33 11.33 9.63
C LEU A 821 -3.02 11.13 10.98
N TYR A 822 -3.65 9.98 11.23
CA TYR A 822 -4.19 9.68 12.57
C TYR A 822 -3.13 9.73 13.67
N LEU A 823 -1.88 9.34 13.39
CA LEU A 823 -0.77 9.45 14.34
C LEU A 823 -0.47 10.93 14.68
N VAL A 824 -0.51 11.80 13.68
CA VAL A 824 -0.32 13.26 13.88
C VAL A 824 -1.49 13.82 14.69
N VAL A 825 -2.71 13.45 14.34
CA VAL A 825 -3.93 13.85 15.08
C VAL A 825 -3.84 13.38 16.53
N ALA A 826 -3.44 12.14 16.79
CA ALA A 826 -3.24 11.60 18.13
C ALA A 826 -2.20 12.39 18.93
N ALA A 827 -1.06 12.72 18.31
CA ALA A 827 -0.02 13.53 18.94
C ALA A 827 -0.53 14.93 19.30
N VAL A 828 -1.28 15.58 18.40
CA VAL A 828 -1.88 16.91 18.67
C VAL A 828 -2.91 16.81 19.78
N LEU A 829 -3.77 15.79 19.79
CA LEU A 829 -4.75 15.57 20.86
C LEU A 829 -4.08 15.33 22.22
N LEU A 830 -2.98 14.59 22.28
CA LEU A 830 -2.19 14.42 23.50
C LEU A 830 -1.60 15.74 23.99
N LEU A 831 -1.03 16.56 23.10
CA LEU A 831 -0.54 17.89 23.44
C LEU A 831 -1.66 18.80 23.94
N MET A 832 -2.83 18.75 23.31
CA MET A 832 -4.01 19.49 23.75
C MET A 832 -4.48 19.03 25.14
N ALA A 833 -4.55 17.73 25.38
CA ALA A 833 -4.94 17.16 26.68
C ALA A 833 -3.97 17.61 27.79
N LEU A 834 -2.66 17.58 27.52
CA LEU A 834 -1.62 18.09 28.43
C LEU A 834 -1.76 19.58 28.68
N GLY A 835 -1.98 20.38 27.61
CA GLY A 835 -2.22 21.81 27.72
C GLY A 835 -3.46 22.13 28.57
N GLY A 836 -4.56 21.45 28.33
CA GLY A 836 -5.79 21.54 29.11
C GLY A 836 -5.60 21.17 30.58
N LEU A 837 -4.82 20.13 30.86
CA LEU A 837 -4.45 19.71 32.20
C LEU A 837 -3.63 20.80 32.93
N LEU A 838 -2.64 21.39 32.27
CA LEU A 838 -1.82 22.47 32.83
C LEU A 838 -2.69 23.68 33.18
N VAL A 839 -3.63 24.06 32.34
CA VAL A 839 -4.54 25.17 32.59
C VAL A 839 -5.51 24.86 33.72
N SER A 840 -6.11 23.69 33.73
CA SER A 840 -7.00 23.26 34.80
C SER A 840 -6.28 23.33 36.15
N ASN A 841 -5.02 22.88 36.19
CA ASN A 841 -4.19 22.98 37.37
C ASN A 841 -3.89 24.44 37.74
N ALA A 842 -3.55 25.30 36.79
CA ALA A 842 -3.24 26.72 37.07
C ALA A 842 -4.46 27.48 37.60
N VAL A 843 -5.66 27.23 37.07
CA VAL A 843 -6.92 27.84 37.52
C VAL A 843 -7.27 27.38 38.94
N GLN A 844 -7.01 26.13 39.32
CA GLN A 844 -7.31 25.56 40.61
C GLN A 844 -6.22 25.82 41.66
N LEU A 845 -5.04 26.24 41.25
CA LEU A 845 -3.88 26.35 42.11
C LEU A 845 -4.11 27.26 43.34
N PRO A 846 -4.81 28.42 43.23
CA PRO A 846 -5.09 29.25 44.44
C PRO A 846 -5.99 28.53 45.43
N ALA A 847 -7.03 27.85 45.02
CA ALA A 847 -7.93 27.09 45.88
C ALA A 847 -7.21 25.91 46.53
N ARG A 848 -6.43 25.15 45.76
CA ARG A 848 -5.65 24.01 46.24
C ARG A 848 -4.58 24.44 47.28
N ARG A 849 -3.93 25.58 47.05
CA ARG A 849 -2.97 26.13 48.01
C ARG A 849 -3.63 26.55 49.33
N ARG A 850 -4.83 27.13 49.29
CA ARG A 850 -5.58 27.48 50.52
C ARG A 850 -5.97 26.20 51.28
N ASP A 851 -6.52 25.19 50.61
CA ASP A 851 -6.85 23.91 51.24
C ASP A 851 -5.62 23.26 51.87
N ALA A 852 -4.49 23.23 51.14
CA ALA A 852 -3.25 22.69 51.66
C ALA A 852 -2.67 23.52 52.83
N ALA A 853 -2.78 24.86 52.80
CA ALA A 853 -2.33 25.73 53.85
C ALA A 853 -3.21 25.56 55.10
N SER A 854 -4.53 25.44 54.98
CA SER A 854 -5.44 25.19 56.11
C SER A 854 -5.14 23.87 56.83
N LEU A 855 -4.92 22.78 56.03
CA LEU A 855 -4.54 21.49 56.60
C LEU A 855 -3.16 21.50 57.28
N ARG A 856 -2.21 22.30 56.79
CA ARG A 856 -0.91 22.49 57.44
C ARG A 856 -1.02 23.22 58.76
N VAL A 857 -1.91 24.21 58.87
CA VAL A 857 -2.16 24.93 60.16
C VAL A 857 -2.73 23.97 61.19
N VAL A 858 -3.54 23.01 60.83
CA VAL A 858 -4.08 21.95 61.70
C VAL A 858 -3.05 20.85 62.02
N GLY A 859 -1.80 20.95 61.46
CA GLY A 859 -0.70 20.05 61.83
C GLY A 859 -0.49 18.87 60.83
N VAL A 860 -1.12 18.83 59.67
CA VAL A 860 -0.89 17.77 58.69
C VAL A 860 0.51 17.91 58.07
N PRO A 861 1.34 16.85 58.10
CA PRO A 861 2.71 16.92 57.59
C PRO A 861 2.75 17.08 56.06
N ARG A 862 3.76 17.81 55.58
CA ARG A 862 3.93 18.12 54.14
C ARG A 862 3.95 16.86 53.28
N ARG A 863 4.60 15.79 53.71
CA ARG A 863 4.67 14.50 52.99
C ARG A 863 3.29 13.92 52.76
N SER A 864 2.42 13.93 53.76
CA SER A 864 1.04 13.43 53.63
C SER A 864 0.20 14.22 52.63
N LEU A 865 0.42 15.54 52.53
CA LEU A 865 -0.26 16.39 51.56
C LEU A 865 0.25 16.14 50.11
N VAL A 866 1.56 15.90 49.93
CA VAL A 866 2.13 15.53 48.64
C VAL A 866 1.57 14.17 48.18
N VAL A 867 1.58 13.17 49.06
CA VAL A 867 1.03 11.85 48.79
C VAL A 867 -0.47 11.91 48.47
N ALA A 868 -1.24 12.73 49.25
CA ALA A 868 -2.67 12.92 48.96
C ALA A 868 -2.93 13.55 47.59
N SER A 869 -2.17 14.62 47.24
CA SER A 869 -2.28 15.25 45.92
C SER A 869 -1.83 14.34 44.80
N LEU A 870 -0.76 13.58 44.95
CA LEU A 870 -0.29 12.60 43.98
C LEU A 870 -1.33 11.50 43.77
N ALA A 871 -1.88 10.95 44.87
CA ALA A 871 -2.91 9.91 44.80
C ALA A 871 -4.19 10.42 44.07
N GLU A 872 -4.59 11.68 44.32
CA GLU A 872 -5.70 12.31 43.58
C GLU A 872 -5.42 12.33 42.05
N TYR A 873 -4.23 12.80 41.63
CA TYR A 873 -3.86 12.84 40.20
C TYR A 873 -3.71 11.45 39.59
N VAL A 874 -3.08 10.51 40.29
CA VAL A 874 -2.93 9.13 39.85
C VAL A 874 -4.29 8.47 39.63
N VAL A 875 -5.24 8.67 40.53
CA VAL A 875 -6.61 8.13 40.35
C VAL A 875 -7.30 8.77 39.17
N VAL A 876 -7.24 10.10 39.01
CA VAL A 876 -7.93 10.80 37.92
C VAL A 876 -7.30 10.50 36.55
N LEU A 877 -5.96 10.64 36.46
CA LEU A 877 -5.27 10.42 35.17
C LEU A 877 -5.16 8.92 34.81
N GLY A 878 -4.93 8.07 35.83
CA GLY A 878 -4.89 6.62 35.65
C GLY A 878 -6.24 6.07 35.16
N SER A 879 -7.36 6.53 35.78
CA SER A 879 -8.69 6.14 35.31
C SER A 879 -9.00 6.64 33.91
N ALA A 880 -8.55 7.85 33.55
CA ALA A 880 -8.68 8.39 32.21
C ALA A 880 -7.86 7.58 31.19
N ALA A 881 -6.63 7.19 31.54
CA ALA A 881 -5.80 6.34 30.70
C ALA A 881 -6.42 4.95 30.49
N VAL A 882 -6.89 4.30 31.58
CA VAL A 882 -7.56 2.98 31.50
C VAL A 882 -8.82 3.06 30.63
N ALA A 883 -9.65 4.09 30.82
CA ALA A 883 -10.83 4.29 30.00
C ALA A 883 -10.48 4.51 28.51
N GLY A 884 -9.43 5.31 28.25
CA GLY A 884 -8.95 5.57 26.90
C GLY A 884 -8.38 4.32 26.22
N LEU A 885 -7.55 3.55 26.93
CA LEU A 885 -7.02 2.27 26.44
C LEU A 885 -8.15 1.29 26.11
N ALA A 886 -9.10 1.12 27.03
CA ALA A 886 -10.24 0.21 26.80
C ALA A 886 -11.12 0.67 25.63
N SER A 887 -11.42 1.98 25.54
CA SER A 887 -12.21 2.53 24.42
C SER A 887 -11.50 2.44 23.08
N GLY A 888 -10.18 2.73 23.05
CA GLY A 888 -9.37 2.63 21.84
C GLY A 888 -9.21 1.18 21.37
N ALA A 889 -8.96 0.25 22.29
CA ALA A 889 -8.87 -1.18 21.99
C ALA A 889 -10.22 -1.75 21.52
N ALA A 890 -11.33 -1.36 22.15
CA ALA A 890 -12.66 -1.77 21.71
C ALA A 890 -12.99 -1.23 20.31
N ALA A 891 -12.67 0.04 20.02
CA ALA A 891 -12.86 0.62 18.71
C ALA A 891 -12.01 -0.08 17.65
N LEU A 892 -10.75 -0.40 17.97
CA LEU A 892 -9.85 -1.15 17.09
C LEU A 892 -10.41 -2.55 16.81
N ALA A 893 -10.82 -3.29 17.83
CA ALA A 893 -11.37 -4.63 17.69
C ALA A 893 -12.66 -4.69 16.85
N VAL A 894 -13.48 -3.64 16.91
CA VAL A 894 -14.73 -3.57 16.12
C VAL A 894 -14.46 -3.13 14.68
N LEU A 895 -13.58 -2.15 14.46
CA LEU A 895 -13.36 -1.57 13.14
C LEU A 895 -12.35 -2.33 12.30
N LEU A 896 -11.30 -2.89 12.91
CA LEU A 896 -10.19 -3.51 12.17
C LEU A 896 -10.64 -4.62 11.21
N PRO A 897 -11.59 -5.52 11.56
CA PRO A 897 -12.06 -6.56 10.64
C PRO A 897 -12.80 -6.03 9.40
N SER A 898 -13.40 -4.83 9.51
CA SER A 898 -14.18 -4.20 8.45
C SER A 898 -13.41 -3.07 7.76
N LEU A 899 -12.19 -2.75 8.23
CA LEU A 899 -11.37 -1.69 7.67
C LEU A 899 -10.62 -2.23 6.46
N GLU A 900 -10.87 -1.65 5.30
CA GLU A 900 -10.03 -1.88 4.14
C GLU A 900 -8.66 -1.26 4.41
N LEU A 901 -7.65 -2.09 4.71
CA LEU A 901 -6.30 -1.63 5.03
C LEU A 901 -5.51 -1.18 3.81
N GLY A 902 -6.01 -1.48 2.61
CA GLY A 902 -5.50 -1.01 1.33
C GLY A 902 -6.59 -1.09 0.28
N VAL A 903 -6.58 -0.17 -0.66
CA VAL A 903 -7.46 -0.19 -1.83
C VAL A 903 -6.66 -0.78 -2.98
N VAL A 904 -6.68 -2.08 -3.08
CA VAL A 904 -6.14 -2.83 -4.21
C VAL A 904 -7.28 -3.71 -4.71
N ASP A 905 -7.85 -3.31 -5.83
CA ASP A 905 -8.94 -4.08 -6.48
C ASP A 905 -8.32 -5.19 -7.35
N ASP A 906 -7.56 -6.05 -6.70
CA ASP A 906 -6.91 -7.20 -7.31
C ASP A 906 -7.43 -8.46 -6.60
N PRO A 907 -7.99 -9.45 -7.33
CA PRO A 907 -8.42 -10.72 -6.76
C PRO A 907 -7.27 -11.49 -6.08
N ARG A 908 -6.03 -11.15 -6.37
CA ARG A 908 -4.82 -11.70 -5.73
C ARG A 908 -4.61 -11.15 -4.33
N THR A 909 -5.25 -10.03 -3.97
CA THR A 909 -5.03 -9.38 -2.67
C THR A 909 -5.56 -10.23 -1.53
N PRO A 910 -4.73 -10.53 -0.52
CA PRO A 910 -5.16 -11.32 0.63
C PRO A 910 -6.29 -10.63 1.42
N ARG A 911 -7.32 -11.40 1.79
CA ARG A 911 -8.43 -10.92 2.62
C ARG A 911 -8.14 -10.97 4.12
N VAL A 912 -7.13 -11.72 4.52
CA VAL A 912 -6.79 -11.89 5.94
C VAL A 912 -6.14 -10.62 6.46
N LEU A 913 -6.63 -10.14 7.60
CA LEU A 913 -6.06 -8.97 8.27
C LEU A 913 -4.95 -9.40 9.21
N PRO A 914 -3.73 -8.85 9.08
CA PRO A 914 -2.68 -9.11 10.04
C PRO A 914 -3.04 -8.53 11.41
N ASP A 915 -2.63 -9.22 12.47
CA ASP A 915 -2.81 -8.76 13.83
C ASP A 915 -2.02 -7.45 14.08
N PRO A 916 -2.57 -6.51 14.86
CA PRO A 916 -1.85 -5.30 15.22
C PRO A 916 -0.63 -5.64 16.10
N ASP A 917 0.46 -4.89 15.93
CA ASP A 917 1.67 -5.05 16.74
C ASP A 917 1.41 -4.69 18.21
N VAL A 918 1.14 -5.71 19.02
CA VAL A 918 0.90 -5.57 20.46
C VAL A 918 2.08 -4.92 21.18
N GLY A 919 3.32 -5.18 20.73
CA GLY A 919 4.53 -4.58 21.30
C GLY A 919 4.53 -3.06 21.15
N ARG A 920 4.22 -2.56 19.95
CA ARG A 920 4.07 -1.11 19.69
C ARG A 920 2.92 -0.50 20.48
N LEU A 921 1.78 -1.17 20.56
CA LEU A 921 0.63 -0.71 21.35
C LEU A 921 0.98 -0.57 22.83
N VAL A 922 1.66 -1.57 23.41
CA VAL A 922 2.12 -1.55 24.81
C VAL A 922 3.13 -0.43 25.02
N LEU A 923 4.10 -0.27 24.15
CA LEU A 923 5.14 0.75 24.25
C LEU A 923 4.57 2.18 24.23
N VAL A 924 3.66 2.46 23.29
CA VAL A 924 3.01 3.78 23.20
C VAL A 924 2.11 4.02 24.40
N SER A 925 1.34 3.03 24.84
CA SER A 925 0.47 3.11 26.02
C SER A 925 1.27 3.36 27.29
N ALA A 926 2.40 2.68 27.46
CA ALA A 926 3.33 2.90 28.57
C ALA A 926 3.96 4.30 28.52
N GLY A 927 4.37 4.75 27.32
CA GLY A 927 4.91 6.10 27.11
C GLY A 927 3.92 7.21 27.49
N VAL A 928 2.69 7.12 27.01
CA VAL A 928 1.61 8.07 27.33
C VAL A 928 1.34 8.06 28.84
N THR A 929 1.25 6.88 29.46
CA THR A 929 1.04 6.74 30.91
C THR A 929 2.18 7.34 31.68
N ALA A 930 3.43 7.13 31.28
CA ALA A 930 4.62 7.72 31.91
C ALA A 930 4.61 9.27 31.88
N VAL A 931 4.25 9.85 30.72
CA VAL A 931 4.09 11.31 30.56
C VAL A 931 3.01 11.86 31.49
N LEU A 932 1.85 11.19 31.56
CA LEU A 932 0.75 11.59 32.43
C LEU A 932 1.16 11.51 33.93
N LEU A 933 1.87 10.47 34.34
CA LEU A 933 2.39 10.32 35.69
C LEU A 933 3.44 11.38 36.01
N LEU A 934 4.33 11.70 35.08
CA LEU A 934 5.32 12.80 35.28
C LEU A 934 4.62 14.13 35.54
N VAL A 935 3.59 14.45 34.71
CA VAL A 935 2.79 15.68 34.92
C VAL A 935 2.07 15.64 36.26
N ALA A 936 1.54 14.49 36.69
CA ALA A 936 0.92 14.33 38.00
C ALA A 936 1.91 14.64 39.16
N VAL A 937 3.13 14.10 39.10
CA VAL A 937 4.18 14.34 40.09
C VAL A 937 4.58 15.82 40.13
N LEU A 938 4.88 16.41 38.96
CA LEU A 938 5.27 17.82 38.87
C LEU A 938 4.20 18.76 39.44
N THR A 939 2.92 18.50 39.14
CA THR A 939 1.80 19.30 39.63
C THR A 939 1.58 19.13 41.13
N ALA A 940 1.62 17.90 41.66
CA ALA A 940 1.48 17.61 43.07
C ALA A 940 2.59 18.32 43.89
N VAL A 941 3.84 18.22 43.46
CA VAL A 941 4.99 18.89 44.11
C VAL A 941 4.84 20.40 44.03
N SER A 942 4.43 20.97 42.89
CA SER A 942 4.27 22.44 42.72
C SER A 942 3.17 23.04 43.61
N VAL A 943 2.09 22.31 43.85
CA VAL A 943 0.98 22.73 44.72
C VAL A 943 1.46 22.83 46.17
N VAL A 944 2.14 21.77 46.66
CA VAL A 944 2.50 21.68 48.08
C VAL A 944 3.75 22.48 48.42
N SER A 945 4.72 22.60 47.49
CA SER A 945 5.97 23.36 47.72
C SER A 945 5.72 24.86 47.95
N ARG A 946 4.69 25.41 47.29
CA ARG A 946 4.36 26.84 47.39
C ARG A 946 3.25 27.16 48.37
N ALA A 947 2.66 26.18 49.07
CA ALA A 947 1.66 26.39 50.11
C ALA A 947 2.34 26.86 51.42
N ARG A 948 2.29 28.18 51.71
CA ARG A 948 2.83 28.79 52.95
C ARG A 948 1.71 29.37 53.79
N ALA A 949 1.90 29.48 55.13
CA ALA A 949 0.91 30.08 56.02
C ALA A 949 0.61 31.57 55.69
N ALA A 950 1.56 32.27 55.06
CA ALA A 950 1.37 33.64 54.56
C ALA A 950 0.27 33.74 53.48
N THR A 951 -0.02 32.65 52.71
CA THR A 951 -1.09 32.67 51.68
C THR A 951 -2.49 32.76 52.27
N LEU A 952 -2.68 32.48 53.58
CA LEU A 952 -3.98 32.69 54.24
C LEU A 952 -4.19 34.15 54.68
N ARG A 953 -3.10 34.91 54.88
CA ARG A 953 -3.19 36.34 55.22
C ARG A 953 -3.41 37.26 54.04
N GLU A 954 -2.83 36.93 52.86
CA GLU A 954 -2.97 37.72 51.64
C GLU A 954 -4.39 37.70 51.08
N THR A 955 -5.23 36.78 51.53
CA THR A 955 -6.61 36.62 51.06
C THR A 955 -7.68 37.09 52.05
N ALA A 956 -7.26 37.51 53.25
CA ALA A 956 -8.11 38.06 54.28
C ALA A 956 -8.13 39.60 54.28
N GLY A 957 -7.27 40.27 53.46
CA GLY A 957 -7.23 41.71 53.31
C GLY A 957 -8.02 42.24 52.09
#